data_7fd252a29fac5d42c3119bed9c314f2e
#
_entry.id   7fd252a29fac5d42c3119bed9c314f2e
#
_cell.length_a   1.000
_cell.length_b   1.000
_cell.length_c   1.000
_cell.angle_alpha   90.00
_cell.angle_beta   90.00
_cell.angle_gamma   90.00
#
_symmetry.space_group_name_H-M   'P 1'
#
loop_
_entity.id
_entity.type
_entity.pdbx_description
1 polymer ?
#
loop_
_entity_poly.entity_id
_entity_poly.type
_entity_poly.pdbx_seq_one_letter_code
_entity_poly.pdbx_strand_id
1 'polypeptide(L)'
;MNARKNFTPPTGKTRFPIPSALAIAVTAVLSGIAIPAQSATGERDDSTIVVEAKDADAVQGLVAGGMSARSSSTGLLGKKDVMDTPFNVSNMTSSFIENKQAQTLGQVVAHDASVRVSSSQGGLLDSYYIRGFPLNEGNLSDIAMNGVYGVAPNYQLMTDYIERVEVLKGPSALLYGLSPNSSVGGVINAVTKRPTTVGNLTRLTTSWQSDSQLTQHADISRVYALDNNNLLGVRFNGNYGYGDTVWDGSDKRTQVGSLGLDFSSERFRATLDLITQHLKTRAPSRPYSFAQGVTVPDAPDGNNNISQPWGFWHSKDQSVLLHTEYDLADNVTWFTDLGGSSAHVSRLSEQVPQVTNNNGDVTSAVGNYRFTTSRYTLATGVRADVETGSVTHKLSAQTSYYRDRQATGIGNGTAINSNIYNPVSSPAQNVAAPATISKRSSTALSGIALADTLGFWNDALQVTGGLRYQQIKSDNFVPGNSAPSSSYDKNAITPMVGVVVKPWQHVSLYANYIEGLSKGDIAPANASNAGQVLSPYKSKQYEAGVKVDALGMISTLSVFQITKPSGALVNGTFVDANEQRNRGIELDVVGSPLEDLRLTGGVMLLDAELTKSVTPGAQGKRAPGTSRFQANAGVEYDLPFLRDLTLNANVTHNGKQNVNTINTQSIPSWTTVDFGARYKTRIYNAPTTFRADVLNAFDRNYWSGVTSFSTVSQGTPRTLMLSVAVDF
;
A
#
# COMPACT_ATOMS: atom_id res chain seq x y z
N MET A 1 3.78 -10.88 60.47
CA MET A 1 5.26 -11.05 60.49
C MET A 1 5.72 -10.94 59.06
N ASN A 2 6.37 -9.82 58.73
CA ASN A 2 6.77 -9.42 57.38
C ASN A 2 8.04 -10.18 56.92
N ALA A 3 8.03 -10.62 55.67
CA ALA A 3 9.26 -10.92 54.94
C ALA A 3 9.21 -10.33 53.53
N ARG A 4 9.76 -9.14 53.40
CA ARG A 4 10.13 -8.53 52.09
C ARG A 4 11.31 -9.31 51.53
N LYS A 5 11.19 -9.86 50.32
CA LYS A 5 12.33 -10.31 49.52
C LYS A 5 12.73 -9.20 48.55
N ASN A 6 13.95 -8.69 48.76
CA ASN A 6 14.61 -7.73 47.87
C ASN A 6 15.01 -8.45 46.57
N PHE A 7 14.57 -7.91 45.46
CA PHE A 7 15.10 -8.26 44.14
C PHE A 7 16.20 -7.24 43.75
N THR A 8 17.41 -7.73 43.62
CA THR A 8 18.54 -7.01 43.00
C THR A 8 18.52 -7.27 41.50
N PRO A 9 18.62 -6.24 40.63
CA PRO A 9 18.73 -6.45 39.18
C PRO A 9 20.16 -6.85 38.79
N PRO A 10 20.36 -7.74 37.81
CA PRO A 10 21.68 -8.07 37.32
C PRO A 10 22.29 -6.95 36.47
N THR A 11 23.44 -6.47 36.88
CA THR A 11 24.29 -5.54 36.11
C THR A 11 25.01 -6.32 35.01
N GLY A 12 24.46 -6.31 33.80
CA GLY A 12 25.14 -6.81 32.61
C GLY A 12 25.29 -5.66 31.60
N LYS A 13 26.49 -5.07 31.53
CA LYS A 13 26.84 -4.13 30.44
C LYS A 13 26.98 -4.90 29.13
N THR A 14 25.97 -4.98 28.32
CA THR A 14 26.07 -5.42 26.92
C THR A 14 26.45 -4.22 26.05
N ARG A 15 27.66 -4.24 25.54
CA ARG A 15 28.13 -3.35 24.48
C ARG A 15 27.37 -3.72 23.19
N PHE A 16 26.67 -2.77 22.60
CA PHE A 16 25.96 -2.94 21.33
C PHE A 16 26.96 -2.84 20.17
N PRO A 17 26.93 -3.77 19.18
CA PRO A 17 27.62 -3.57 17.92
C PRO A 17 26.74 -2.65 17.05
N ILE A 18 27.25 -1.46 16.74
CA ILE A 18 26.72 -0.56 15.73
C ILE A 18 26.96 -1.21 14.36
N PRO A 19 25.99 -1.32 13.47
CA PRO A 19 26.26 -1.79 12.11
C PRO A 19 27.09 -0.75 11.37
N SER A 20 28.34 -1.10 11.13
CA SER A 20 29.40 -0.18 10.69
C SER A 20 29.22 0.41 9.27
N ALA A 21 28.35 -0.11 8.45
CA ALA A 21 28.15 0.37 7.07
C ALA A 21 27.21 1.57 6.93
N LEU A 22 26.15 1.65 7.75
CA LEU A 22 25.20 2.79 7.67
C LEU A 22 25.71 4.00 8.47
N ALA A 23 26.43 3.75 9.57
CA ALA A 23 27.07 4.80 10.36
C ALA A 23 28.19 5.52 9.56
N ILE A 24 28.93 4.79 8.72
CA ILE A 24 29.97 5.37 7.86
C ILE A 24 29.37 6.25 6.75
N ALA A 25 28.22 5.86 6.17
CA ALA A 25 27.55 6.67 5.15
C ALA A 25 26.98 7.98 5.74
N VAL A 26 26.38 7.92 6.93
CA VAL A 26 25.84 9.12 7.61
C VAL A 26 26.95 10.04 8.09
N THR A 27 28.06 9.52 8.58
CA THR A 27 29.22 10.32 9.01
C THR A 27 29.96 10.92 7.83
N ALA A 28 30.06 10.23 6.68
CA ALA A 28 30.66 10.76 5.47
C ALA A 28 29.85 11.90 4.83
N VAL A 29 28.51 11.84 4.91
CA VAL A 29 27.63 12.91 4.42
C VAL A 29 27.64 14.13 5.37
N LEU A 30 27.83 13.91 6.68
CA LEU A 30 27.85 15.00 7.67
C LEU A 30 29.23 15.63 7.86
N SER A 31 30.33 14.92 7.58
CA SER A 31 31.69 15.40 7.82
C SER A 31 32.47 15.80 6.56
N GLY A 32 31.95 15.57 5.36
CA GLY A 32 32.67 15.73 4.10
C GLY A 32 32.45 17.05 3.34
N ILE A 33 31.60 17.98 3.76
CA ILE A 33 31.33 19.21 3.01
C ILE A 33 31.30 20.42 3.95
N ALA A 34 32.47 20.78 4.48
CA ALA A 34 32.73 22.14 4.89
C ALA A 34 33.39 22.85 3.69
N ILE A 35 32.58 23.34 2.76
CA ILE A 35 33.04 24.32 1.76
C ILE A 35 32.89 25.69 2.42
N PRO A 36 33.96 26.52 2.46
CA PRO A 36 33.87 27.84 3.06
C PRO A 36 32.86 28.69 2.27
N ALA A 37 31.88 29.22 2.96
CA ALA A 37 31.00 30.24 2.42
C ALA A 37 31.80 31.49 2.09
N GLN A 38 32.10 31.68 0.80
CA GLN A 38 32.54 32.99 0.31
C GLN A 38 31.32 33.91 0.27
N SER A 39 31.30 34.86 1.20
CA SER A 39 30.34 35.96 1.19
C SER A 39 30.63 36.87 -0.02
N ALA A 40 29.86 36.67 -1.08
CA ALA A 40 29.78 37.67 -2.14
C ALA A 40 28.73 38.71 -1.75
N THR A 41 29.21 39.88 -1.34
CA THR A 41 28.43 41.12 -1.32
C THR A 41 28.28 41.58 -2.76
N GLY A 42 27.14 41.28 -3.37
CA GLY A 42 26.75 41.77 -4.68
C GLY A 42 25.25 42.00 -4.69
N GLU A 43 24.86 43.14 -5.23
CA GLU A 43 23.50 43.65 -5.35
C GLU A 43 22.51 42.60 -5.84
N ARG A 44 21.34 42.61 -5.22
CA ARG A 44 20.18 41.78 -5.64
C ARG A 44 19.72 42.22 -7.03
N ASP A 45 20.09 41.48 -8.03
CA ASP A 45 19.39 41.45 -9.30
C ASP A 45 18.29 40.36 -9.17
N ASP A 46 17.03 40.82 -9.22
CA ASP A 46 15.82 39.97 -9.08
C ASP A 46 15.55 39.16 -10.38
N SER A 47 16.59 38.58 -10.94
CA SER A 47 16.43 37.53 -11.96
C SER A 47 16.30 36.18 -11.29
N THR A 48 15.08 35.85 -10.89
CA THR A 48 14.71 34.48 -10.53
C THR A 48 14.99 33.59 -11.75
N ILE A 49 16.07 32.85 -11.73
CA ILE A 49 16.28 31.77 -12.68
C ILE A 49 15.22 30.72 -12.37
N VAL A 50 14.06 30.83 -13.05
CA VAL A 50 13.09 29.77 -13.12
C VAL A 50 13.73 28.69 -13.99
N VAL A 51 14.39 27.75 -13.36
CA VAL A 51 14.71 26.47 -14.03
C VAL A 51 13.37 25.79 -14.21
N GLU A 52 12.79 25.92 -15.38
CA GLU A 52 11.71 25.04 -15.85
C GLU A 52 12.27 23.62 -15.97
N ALA A 53 12.43 22.93 -14.84
CA ALA A 53 12.41 21.50 -14.89
C ALA A 53 11.01 21.11 -15.40
N LYS A 54 10.91 20.28 -16.44
CA LYS A 54 9.64 19.70 -16.91
C LYS A 54 8.90 18.93 -15.79
N ASP A 55 9.46 18.80 -14.61
CA ASP A 55 8.88 18.34 -13.34
C ASP A 55 8.43 19.48 -12.39
N ALA A 56 8.30 20.72 -12.88
CA ALA A 56 7.62 21.82 -12.14
C ALA A 56 6.14 21.49 -11.80
N ASP A 57 5.66 20.35 -12.22
CA ASP A 57 4.38 19.73 -11.83
C ASP A 57 4.25 19.40 -10.33
N ALA A 58 5.31 19.40 -9.57
CA ALA A 58 5.24 19.11 -8.13
C ALA A 58 4.52 20.22 -7.35
N VAL A 59 4.46 21.45 -7.87
CA VAL A 59 3.82 22.61 -7.19
C VAL A 59 2.49 22.99 -7.86
N GLN A 60 2.32 22.73 -9.16
CA GLN A 60 1.13 23.10 -9.95
C GLN A 60 0.09 21.97 -10.04
N GLY A 61 -0.37 21.40 -9.02
CA GLY A 61 -1.38 20.34 -9.12
C GLY A 61 -1.83 19.82 -7.78
N LEU A 62 -1.41 20.50 -6.71
CA LEU A 62 -1.85 20.15 -5.37
C LEU A 62 -3.22 20.76 -5.09
N VAL A 63 -4.10 19.97 -4.47
CA VAL A 63 -5.44 20.37 -4.04
C VAL A 63 -5.63 20.10 -2.55
N ALA A 64 -6.67 20.65 -1.95
CA ALA A 64 -6.98 20.50 -0.53
C ALA A 64 -5.81 20.93 0.39
N GLY A 65 -5.19 22.06 0.11
CA GLY A 65 -4.05 22.55 0.90
C GLY A 65 -2.82 21.63 0.82
N GLY A 66 -2.64 20.94 -0.29
CA GLY A 66 -1.53 20.01 -0.52
C GLY A 66 -1.80 18.55 -0.12
N MET A 67 -2.99 18.22 0.38
CA MET A 67 -3.30 16.86 0.83
C MET A 67 -3.57 15.86 -0.31
N SER A 68 -3.88 16.36 -1.51
CA SER A 68 -4.08 15.51 -2.69
C SER A 68 -3.40 16.13 -3.92
N ALA A 69 -3.14 15.32 -4.93
CA ALA A 69 -2.56 15.73 -6.20
C ALA A 69 -3.58 15.59 -7.33
N ARG A 70 -3.52 16.55 -8.26
CA ARG A 70 -4.37 16.58 -9.44
C ARG A 70 -3.98 15.52 -10.48
N SER A 71 -2.74 15.09 -10.49
CA SER A 71 -2.22 14.11 -11.44
C SER A 71 -1.83 12.79 -10.77
N SER A 72 -1.99 11.70 -11.52
CA SER A 72 -1.62 10.34 -11.10
C SER A 72 -0.81 9.63 -12.15
N SER A 73 0.04 8.70 -11.71
CA SER A 73 0.61 7.69 -12.61
C SER A 73 -0.47 6.69 -13.02
N THR A 74 -0.60 6.47 -14.31
CA THR A 74 -1.51 5.49 -14.89
C THR A 74 -0.72 4.33 -15.56
N GLY A 75 0.46 4.02 -15.03
CA GLY A 75 1.33 2.95 -15.51
C GLY A 75 1.80 3.20 -16.95
N LEU A 76 1.46 2.30 -17.89
CA LEU A 76 1.83 2.39 -19.32
C LEU A 76 1.54 3.77 -19.92
N LEU A 77 0.39 4.39 -19.57
CA LEU A 77 -0.04 5.68 -20.14
C LEU A 77 0.69 6.89 -19.54
N GLY A 78 1.63 6.67 -18.60
CA GLY A 78 2.36 7.75 -17.94
C GLY A 78 1.54 8.52 -16.91
N LYS A 79 1.97 9.75 -16.62
CA LYS A 79 1.30 10.66 -15.68
C LYS A 79 0.18 11.42 -16.41
N LYS A 80 -1.02 11.45 -15.83
CA LYS A 80 -2.18 12.15 -16.39
C LYS A 80 -2.92 12.95 -15.32
N ASP A 81 -3.53 14.06 -15.71
CA ASP A 81 -4.49 14.78 -14.88
C ASP A 81 -5.69 13.86 -14.57
N VAL A 82 -6.23 13.95 -13.37
CA VAL A 82 -7.39 13.15 -12.97
C VAL A 82 -8.61 13.38 -13.90
N MET A 83 -8.78 14.61 -14.42
CA MET A 83 -9.85 14.96 -15.35
C MET A 83 -9.68 14.33 -16.75
N ASP A 84 -8.46 13.89 -17.11
CA ASP A 84 -8.11 13.26 -18.38
C ASP A 84 -7.98 11.74 -18.30
N THR A 85 -8.27 11.14 -17.14
CA THR A 85 -8.21 9.70 -16.97
C THR A 85 -9.59 9.06 -17.13
N PRO A 86 -9.74 7.98 -17.93
CA PRO A 86 -10.99 7.24 -18.00
C PRO A 86 -11.15 6.23 -16.85
N PHE A 87 -10.64 6.58 -15.65
CA PHE A 87 -10.66 5.74 -14.44
C PHE A 87 -10.97 6.58 -13.22
N ASN A 88 -11.48 5.94 -12.15
CA ASN A 88 -11.48 6.53 -10.82
C ASN A 88 -10.11 6.32 -10.17
N VAL A 89 -9.49 7.42 -9.74
CA VAL A 89 -8.16 7.45 -9.10
C VAL A 89 -8.21 8.38 -7.90
N SER A 90 -7.64 7.97 -6.79
CA SER A 90 -7.43 8.82 -5.62
C SER A 90 -5.94 8.96 -5.29
N ASN A 91 -5.56 10.13 -4.78
CA ASN A 91 -4.19 10.49 -4.43
C ASN A 91 -4.12 11.03 -3.01
N MET A 92 -3.13 10.58 -2.24
CA MET A 92 -2.83 11.02 -0.88
C MET A 92 -1.36 11.38 -0.81
N THR A 93 -1.05 12.66 -0.63
CA THR A 93 0.32 13.20 -0.69
C THR A 93 1.08 13.02 0.62
N SER A 94 2.38 13.39 0.63
CA SER A 94 3.18 13.46 1.85
C SER A 94 2.57 14.41 2.89
N SER A 95 1.96 15.51 2.47
CA SER A 95 1.23 16.41 3.39
C SER A 95 0.04 15.71 4.06
N PHE A 96 -0.71 14.90 3.31
CA PHE A 96 -1.78 14.07 3.88
C PHE A 96 -1.22 13.06 4.88
N ILE A 97 -0.16 12.33 4.49
CA ILE A 97 0.50 11.31 5.31
C ILE A 97 1.00 11.92 6.62
N GLU A 98 1.69 13.06 6.55
CA GLU A 98 2.21 13.77 7.72
C GLU A 98 1.10 14.33 8.61
N ASN A 99 0.03 14.93 8.03
CA ASN A 99 -1.08 15.51 8.78
C ASN A 99 -1.91 14.45 9.51
N LYS A 100 -2.03 13.24 8.95
CA LYS A 100 -2.67 12.09 9.60
C LYS A 100 -1.72 11.27 10.47
N GLN A 101 -0.44 11.68 10.57
CA GLN A 101 0.62 10.95 11.27
C GLN A 101 0.67 9.46 10.90
N ALA A 102 0.31 9.14 9.64
CA ALA A 102 0.22 7.77 9.14
C ALA A 102 1.62 7.17 8.99
N GLN A 103 1.91 6.08 9.69
CA GLN A 103 3.20 5.40 9.72
C GLN A 103 3.32 4.28 8.69
N THR A 104 2.20 3.72 8.25
CA THR A 104 2.16 2.62 7.26
C THR A 104 1.21 2.94 6.12
N LEU A 105 1.43 2.27 4.99
CA LEU A 105 0.54 2.36 3.82
C LEU A 105 -0.92 2.07 4.19
N GLY A 106 -1.14 1.08 5.08
CA GLY A 106 -2.48 0.73 5.54
C GLY A 106 -3.22 1.88 6.21
N GLN A 107 -2.51 2.67 7.02
CA GLN A 107 -3.09 3.86 7.67
C GLN A 107 -3.43 4.96 6.65
N VAL A 108 -2.66 5.09 5.56
CA VAL A 108 -2.95 6.06 4.50
C VAL A 108 -4.21 5.67 3.72
N VAL A 109 -4.25 4.46 3.18
CA VAL A 109 -5.34 4.03 2.29
C VAL A 109 -6.65 3.73 3.02
N ALA A 110 -6.63 3.61 4.36
CA ALA A 110 -7.84 3.50 5.18
C ALA A 110 -8.78 4.72 5.03
N HIS A 111 -8.27 5.83 4.52
CA HIS A 111 -9.05 7.05 4.26
C HIS A 111 -9.71 7.08 2.87
N ASP A 112 -9.56 6.07 2.04
CA ASP A 112 -10.31 5.89 0.79
C ASP A 112 -11.49 4.95 1.02
N ALA A 113 -12.72 5.40 0.75
CA ALA A 113 -13.93 4.63 1.02
C ALA A 113 -14.06 3.36 0.17
N SER A 114 -13.35 3.24 -0.95
CA SER A 114 -13.30 2.04 -1.78
C SER A 114 -12.27 1.02 -1.28
N VAL A 115 -11.38 1.43 -0.37
CA VAL A 115 -10.33 0.61 0.21
C VAL A 115 -10.67 0.23 1.64
N ARG A 116 -10.59 -1.03 1.96
CA ARG A 116 -10.74 -1.53 3.32
C ARG A 116 -9.45 -2.25 3.73
N VAL A 117 -8.88 -1.82 4.84
CA VAL A 117 -7.77 -2.53 5.49
C VAL A 117 -8.34 -3.73 6.24
N SER A 118 -7.87 -4.93 5.93
CA SER A 118 -8.37 -6.18 6.52
C SER A 118 -7.46 -6.77 7.59
N SER A 119 -6.26 -6.21 7.76
CA SER A 119 -5.31 -6.58 8.82
C SER A 119 -5.46 -5.70 10.05
N SER A 120 -5.06 -6.21 11.22
CA SER A 120 -4.92 -5.39 12.44
C SER A 120 -3.67 -4.51 12.34
N GLN A 121 -3.76 -3.28 12.79
CA GLN A 121 -2.57 -2.48 13.08
C GLN A 121 -1.72 -3.22 14.14
N GLY A 122 -0.39 -3.22 13.98
CA GLY A 122 0.48 -4.03 14.83
C GLY A 122 0.51 -5.52 14.52
N GLY A 123 -0.23 -5.96 13.50
CA GLY A 123 -0.18 -7.31 12.95
C GLY A 123 1.07 -7.60 12.12
N LEU A 124 1.12 -8.78 11.51
CA LEU A 124 2.29 -9.24 10.76
C LEU A 124 2.41 -8.60 9.39
N LEU A 125 1.29 -8.24 8.75
CA LEU A 125 1.23 -7.76 7.39
C LEU A 125 0.08 -6.79 7.20
N ASP A 126 0.17 -5.93 6.21
CA ASP A 126 -0.93 -5.14 5.73
C ASP A 126 -1.61 -5.84 4.55
N SER A 127 -2.92 -5.97 4.61
CA SER A 127 -3.75 -6.50 3.54
C SER A 127 -4.99 -5.64 3.34
N TYR A 128 -5.46 -5.60 2.10
CA TYR A 128 -6.47 -4.65 1.67
C TYR A 128 -7.55 -5.33 0.83
N TYR A 129 -8.70 -4.66 0.73
CA TYR A 129 -9.72 -4.91 -0.29
C TYR A 129 -9.95 -3.61 -1.05
N ILE A 130 -10.00 -3.68 -2.36
CA ILE A 130 -10.42 -2.58 -3.23
C ILE A 130 -11.66 -3.05 -3.99
N ARG A 131 -12.76 -2.28 -3.91
CA ARG A 131 -14.05 -2.65 -4.55
C ARG A 131 -14.51 -4.08 -4.22
N GLY A 132 -14.18 -4.55 -2.99
CA GLY A 132 -14.54 -5.89 -2.51
C GLY A 132 -13.69 -7.05 -3.04
N PHE A 133 -12.56 -6.80 -3.71
CA PHE A 133 -11.57 -7.80 -4.07
C PHE A 133 -10.29 -7.65 -3.24
N PRO A 134 -9.70 -8.78 -2.77
CA PRO A 134 -8.49 -8.74 -1.95
C PRO A 134 -7.26 -8.29 -2.75
N LEU A 135 -6.35 -7.60 -2.07
CA LEU A 135 -5.07 -7.13 -2.57
C LEU A 135 -4.01 -7.29 -1.46
N ASN A 136 -2.80 -7.66 -1.85
CA ASN A 136 -1.64 -7.82 -0.97
C ASN A 136 -1.85 -8.86 0.15
N GLU A 137 -2.63 -9.91 -0.11
CA GLU A 137 -2.78 -11.02 0.81
C GLU A 137 -1.80 -12.15 0.46
N GLY A 138 -1.10 -12.64 1.46
CA GLY A 138 -0.08 -13.70 1.29
C GLY A 138 1.35 -13.14 1.19
N ASN A 139 2.22 -13.90 0.53
CA ASN A 139 3.67 -13.64 0.48
C ASN A 139 4.12 -12.93 -0.82
N LEU A 140 3.20 -12.56 -1.69
CA LEU A 140 3.47 -11.78 -2.90
C LEU A 140 3.02 -10.34 -2.68
N SER A 141 3.86 -9.37 -3.01
CA SER A 141 3.50 -7.96 -2.90
C SER A 141 2.79 -7.51 -4.16
N ASP A 142 1.52 -7.10 -4.01
CA ASP A 142 0.72 -6.47 -5.06
C ASP A 142 0.82 -4.94 -5.06
N ILE A 143 1.65 -4.37 -4.19
CA ILE A 143 1.89 -2.94 -4.15
C ILE A 143 2.88 -2.58 -5.24
N ALA A 144 2.51 -1.64 -6.11
CA ALA A 144 3.44 -1.03 -7.04
C ALA A 144 4.26 0.06 -6.33
N MET A 145 5.49 0.26 -6.76
CA MET A 145 6.35 1.36 -6.32
C MET A 145 6.89 2.07 -7.55
N ASN A 146 6.65 3.38 -7.64
CA ASN A 146 6.98 4.19 -8.82
C ASN A 146 6.51 3.54 -10.14
N GLY A 147 5.32 2.92 -10.13
CA GLY A 147 4.70 2.34 -11.31
C GLY A 147 5.04 0.87 -11.60
N VAL A 148 5.94 0.22 -10.86
CA VAL A 148 6.35 -1.17 -11.11
C VAL A 148 6.12 -2.09 -9.91
N TYR A 149 5.75 -3.35 -10.18
CA TYR A 149 5.68 -4.40 -9.16
C TYR A 149 7.06 -4.99 -8.86
N GLY A 150 7.21 -5.60 -7.69
CA GLY A 150 8.40 -6.34 -7.31
C GLY A 150 9.48 -5.54 -6.60
N VAL A 151 9.22 -4.28 -6.30
CA VAL A 151 10.13 -3.38 -5.58
C VAL A 151 9.66 -3.10 -4.15
N ALA A 152 8.36 -2.94 -3.95
CA ALA A 152 7.81 -2.65 -2.61
C ALA A 152 8.20 -3.70 -1.57
N PRO A 153 8.41 -3.31 -0.29
CA PRO A 153 8.57 -4.22 0.85
C PRO A 153 7.44 -5.24 0.95
N ASN A 154 7.73 -6.45 1.45
CA ASN A 154 6.84 -7.59 1.32
C ASN A 154 5.58 -7.53 2.19
N TYR A 155 5.71 -7.13 3.46
CA TYR A 155 4.62 -7.27 4.43
C TYR A 155 3.98 -5.94 4.83
N GLN A 156 4.78 -4.96 5.16
CA GLN A 156 4.35 -3.60 5.51
C GLN A 156 5.22 -2.60 4.77
N LEU A 157 4.62 -1.55 4.24
CA LEU A 157 5.33 -0.43 3.65
C LEU A 157 5.23 0.76 4.60
N MET A 158 6.40 1.22 5.09
CA MET A 158 6.52 2.40 5.94
C MET A 158 6.45 3.67 5.09
N THR A 159 5.86 4.72 5.62
CA THR A 159 5.57 5.95 4.87
C THR A 159 6.68 6.98 4.87
N ASP A 160 7.75 6.79 5.63
CA ASP A 160 8.82 7.77 5.84
C ASP A 160 9.42 8.33 4.55
N TYR A 161 9.51 7.50 3.52
CA TYR A 161 10.10 7.83 2.21
C TYR A 161 9.06 7.94 1.09
N ILE A 162 7.76 8.00 1.43
CA ILE A 162 6.66 8.07 0.46
C ILE A 162 6.21 9.52 0.28
N GLU A 163 6.23 9.98 -0.96
CA GLU A 163 5.75 11.30 -1.39
C GLU A 163 4.25 11.27 -1.64
N ARG A 164 3.76 10.16 -2.23
CA ARG A 164 2.36 10.05 -2.62
C ARG A 164 1.93 8.59 -2.67
N VAL A 165 0.71 8.33 -2.26
CA VAL A 165 0.02 7.06 -2.47
C VAL A 165 -1.10 7.29 -3.47
N GLU A 166 -1.10 6.52 -4.53
CA GLU A 166 -2.09 6.55 -5.60
C GLU A 166 -2.89 5.25 -5.58
N VAL A 167 -4.21 5.35 -5.65
CA VAL A 167 -5.10 4.20 -5.75
C VAL A 167 -5.84 4.26 -7.08
N LEU A 168 -5.46 3.40 -8.03
CA LEU A 168 -6.19 3.18 -9.27
C LEU A 168 -7.24 2.10 -9.04
N LYS A 169 -8.50 2.42 -9.24
CA LYS A 169 -9.63 1.53 -8.94
C LYS A 169 -10.01 0.68 -10.14
N GLY A 170 -10.18 -0.63 -9.94
CA GLY A 170 -10.52 -1.61 -10.99
C GLY A 170 -9.32 -2.36 -11.58
N PRO A 171 -9.57 -3.34 -12.45
CA PRO A 171 -8.54 -4.14 -13.09
C PRO A 171 -7.55 -3.28 -13.87
N SER A 172 -6.26 -3.62 -13.82
CA SER A 172 -5.19 -2.80 -14.36
C SER A 172 -4.18 -3.57 -15.22
N ALA A 173 -4.59 -4.73 -15.75
CA ALA A 173 -3.67 -5.62 -16.45
C ALA A 173 -2.99 -4.96 -17.66
N LEU A 174 -3.65 -4.07 -18.42
CA LEU A 174 -3.01 -3.29 -19.48
C LEU A 174 -1.98 -2.31 -18.91
N LEU A 175 -2.34 -1.58 -17.86
CA LEU A 175 -1.60 -0.42 -17.35
C LEU A 175 -0.33 -0.82 -16.59
N TYR A 176 -0.47 -1.76 -15.63
CA TYR A 176 0.61 -2.18 -14.72
C TYR A 176 1.10 -3.61 -14.99
N GLY A 177 0.40 -4.37 -15.88
CA GLY A 177 0.61 -5.79 -16.04
C GLY A 177 -0.18 -6.62 -15.03
N LEU A 178 0.05 -7.93 -15.02
CA LEU A 178 -0.54 -8.84 -14.05
C LEU A 178 0.01 -8.55 -12.65
N SER A 179 -0.89 -8.29 -11.71
CA SER A 179 -0.55 -8.24 -10.29
C SER A 179 0.04 -9.58 -9.82
N PRO A 180 1.16 -9.60 -9.08
CA PRO A 180 1.83 -10.84 -8.67
C PRO A 180 0.93 -11.84 -7.96
N ASN A 181 -0.06 -11.37 -7.18
CA ASN A 181 -1.03 -12.19 -6.47
C ASN A 181 -2.41 -12.21 -7.14
N SER A 182 -2.48 -11.80 -8.41
CA SER A 182 -3.71 -11.85 -9.23
C SER A 182 -4.86 -11.00 -8.69
N SER A 183 -4.57 -9.84 -8.08
CA SER A 183 -5.58 -8.87 -7.68
C SER A 183 -6.28 -8.25 -8.90
N VAL A 184 -7.59 -8.02 -8.77
CA VAL A 184 -8.42 -7.42 -9.83
C VAL A 184 -9.24 -6.22 -9.35
N GLY A 185 -9.15 -5.87 -8.06
CA GLY A 185 -9.90 -4.76 -7.47
C GLY A 185 -9.30 -3.39 -7.76
N GLY A 186 -7.98 -3.33 -7.96
CA GLY A 186 -7.23 -2.09 -8.19
C GLY A 186 -5.74 -2.26 -8.01
N VAL A 187 -5.02 -1.14 -8.09
CA VAL A 187 -3.60 -1.01 -7.79
C VAL A 187 -3.39 0.08 -6.76
N ILE A 188 -2.57 -0.19 -5.76
CA ILE A 188 -1.98 0.84 -4.91
C ILE A 188 -0.55 1.05 -5.40
N ASN A 189 -0.22 2.29 -5.76
CA ASN A 189 1.11 2.71 -6.18
C ASN A 189 1.70 3.67 -5.17
N ALA A 190 2.81 3.30 -4.55
CA ALA A 190 3.57 4.15 -3.65
C ALA A 190 4.66 4.89 -4.44
N VAL A 191 4.60 6.22 -4.44
CA VAL A 191 5.58 7.07 -5.11
C VAL A 191 6.58 7.56 -4.07
N THR A 192 7.87 7.37 -4.31
CA THR A 192 8.94 7.74 -3.39
C THR A 192 9.22 9.24 -3.43
N LYS A 193 9.67 9.78 -2.29
CA LYS A 193 10.12 11.17 -2.17
C LYS A 193 11.32 11.44 -3.07
N ARG A 194 11.26 12.53 -3.84
CA ARG A 194 12.36 13.00 -4.69
C ARG A 194 13.08 14.21 -4.07
N PRO A 195 14.34 14.45 -4.44
CA PRO A 195 15.02 15.68 -4.06
C PRO A 195 14.20 16.89 -4.46
N THR A 196 14.03 17.83 -3.52
CA THR A 196 13.30 19.09 -3.81
C THR A 196 14.20 20.07 -4.52
N THR A 197 13.70 20.69 -5.58
CA THR A 197 14.38 21.75 -6.33
C THR A 197 14.26 23.11 -5.67
N VAL A 198 13.37 23.26 -4.68
CA VAL A 198 13.13 24.51 -3.95
C VAL A 198 13.93 24.49 -2.64
N GLY A 199 15.22 24.87 -2.74
CA GLY A 199 16.11 25.01 -1.59
C GLY A 199 16.55 23.68 -0.94
N ASN A 200 17.28 23.79 0.14
CA ASN A 200 17.71 22.68 0.97
C ASN A 200 16.63 22.33 2.00
N LEU A 201 16.32 21.05 2.16
CA LEU A 201 15.46 20.57 3.23
C LEU A 201 16.28 19.78 4.25
N THR A 202 16.15 20.12 5.53
CA THR A 202 16.55 19.26 6.65
C THR A 202 15.42 19.29 7.65
N ARG A 203 14.63 18.21 7.70
CA ARG A 203 13.52 18.06 8.65
C ARG A 203 13.82 16.96 9.63
N LEU A 204 13.68 17.25 10.91
CA LEU A 204 13.71 16.27 11.99
C LEU A 204 12.34 16.19 12.63
N THR A 205 11.82 14.98 12.76
CA THR A 205 10.51 14.73 13.38
C THR A 205 10.68 13.75 14.54
N THR A 206 10.19 14.14 15.70
CA THR A 206 10.02 13.28 16.87
C THR A 206 8.54 12.97 17.03
N SER A 207 8.18 11.69 17.10
CA SER A 207 6.80 11.25 17.29
C SER A 207 6.71 10.34 18.50
N TRP A 208 5.64 10.48 19.26
CA TRP A 208 5.25 9.57 20.33
C TRP A 208 3.85 9.05 20.07
N GLN A 209 3.65 7.75 20.31
CA GLN A 209 2.35 7.09 20.26
C GLN A 209 2.13 6.35 21.58
N SER A 210 0.87 6.33 22.07
CA SER A 210 0.53 5.56 23.26
C SER A 210 0.89 4.07 23.03
N ASP A 211 1.37 3.39 23.93
CA ASP A 211 1.74 3.39 25.28
C ASP A 211 3.15 3.96 25.58
N SER A 212 4.14 3.73 24.72
CA SER A 212 5.47 4.31 24.89
C SER A 212 6.30 4.32 23.60
N GLN A 213 5.66 4.18 22.44
CA GLN A 213 6.38 4.11 21.18
C GLN A 213 6.92 5.48 20.79
N LEU A 214 8.25 5.63 20.81
CA LEU A 214 8.98 6.83 20.40
C LEU A 214 9.63 6.59 19.05
N THR A 215 9.51 7.57 18.13
CA THR A 215 10.09 7.50 16.79
C THR A 215 10.84 8.79 16.45
N GLN A 216 12.01 8.64 15.84
CA GLN A 216 12.82 9.76 15.30
C GLN A 216 12.95 9.56 13.79
N HIS A 217 12.59 10.59 13.02
CA HIS A 217 12.69 10.59 11.56
C HIS A 217 13.49 11.80 11.09
N ALA A 218 14.43 11.57 10.16
CA ALA A 218 15.18 12.59 9.46
C ALA A 218 14.87 12.54 7.97
N ASP A 219 14.52 13.68 7.37
CA ASP A 219 14.31 13.87 5.93
C ASP A 219 15.25 14.98 5.45
N ILE A 220 16.23 14.62 4.63
CA ILE A 220 17.29 15.53 4.17
C ILE A 220 17.30 15.51 2.65
N SER A 221 17.16 16.67 2.03
CA SER A 221 17.19 16.86 0.58
C SER A 221 18.18 17.94 0.19
N ARG A 222 18.97 17.66 -0.85
CA ARG A 222 19.94 18.58 -1.45
C ARG A 222 19.91 18.44 -2.96
N VAL A 223 20.01 19.57 -3.67
CA VAL A 223 20.16 19.61 -5.12
C VAL A 223 21.40 20.42 -5.46
N TYR A 224 22.24 19.87 -6.33
CA TYR A 224 23.48 20.45 -6.79
C TYR A 224 23.40 20.68 -8.29
N ALA A 225 23.65 21.91 -8.73
CA ALA A 225 23.95 22.19 -10.12
C ALA A 225 25.41 21.75 -10.40
N LEU A 226 25.60 20.78 -11.28
CA LEU A 226 26.93 20.33 -11.72
C LEU A 226 27.49 21.27 -12.78
N ASP A 227 26.60 21.78 -13.63
CA ASP A 227 26.82 22.85 -14.61
C ASP A 227 25.47 23.51 -14.97
N ASN A 228 25.41 24.29 -16.05
CA ASN A 228 24.21 25.02 -16.45
C ASN A 228 23.01 24.12 -16.83
N ASN A 229 23.27 22.84 -17.21
CA ASN A 229 22.24 21.94 -17.76
C ASN A 229 22.09 20.63 -16.96
N ASN A 230 23.01 20.36 -16.00
CA ASN A 230 23.04 19.13 -15.27
C ASN A 230 22.77 19.33 -13.78
N LEU A 231 21.78 18.63 -13.25
CA LEU A 231 21.42 18.65 -11.84
C LEU A 231 21.63 17.28 -11.21
N LEU A 232 22.14 17.26 -9.98
CA LEU A 232 22.22 16.08 -9.15
C LEU A 232 21.44 16.33 -7.86
N GLY A 233 20.40 15.57 -7.65
CA GLY A 233 19.60 15.59 -6.43
C GLY A 233 19.92 14.39 -5.53
N VAL A 234 19.92 14.61 -4.22
CA VAL A 234 20.09 13.58 -3.20
C VAL A 234 19.02 13.78 -2.13
N ARG A 235 18.23 12.75 -1.83
CA ARG A 235 17.31 12.76 -0.71
C ARG A 235 17.50 11.54 0.17
N PHE A 236 17.64 11.76 1.46
CA PHE A 236 17.77 10.73 2.47
C PHE A 236 16.59 10.78 3.42
N ASN A 237 15.99 9.62 3.72
CA ASN A 237 15.02 9.46 4.80
C ASN A 237 15.51 8.35 5.73
N GLY A 238 15.60 8.66 7.02
CA GLY A 238 15.99 7.71 8.05
C GLY A 238 15.04 7.74 9.22
N ASN A 239 14.55 6.55 9.66
CA ASN A 239 13.65 6.41 10.79
C ASN A 239 14.17 5.37 11.76
N TYR A 240 14.07 5.69 13.04
CA TYR A 240 14.28 4.75 14.14
C TYR A 240 13.14 4.89 15.14
N GLY A 241 12.37 3.83 15.36
CA GLY A 241 11.27 3.78 16.33
C GLY A 241 11.43 2.61 17.29
N TYR A 242 10.99 2.81 18.53
CA TYR A 242 11.02 1.78 19.59
C TYR A 242 9.99 2.10 20.67
N GLY A 243 9.40 1.06 21.24
CA GLY A 243 8.52 1.16 22.41
C GLY A 243 7.37 0.16 22.38
N ASP A 244 6.58 0.18 23.44
CA ASP A 244 5.37 -0.64 23.55
C ASP A 244 4.30 -0.13 22.60
N THR A 245 3.52 -1.05 22.06
CA THR A 245 2.39 -0.73 21.17
C THR A 245 1.10 -0.71 22.00
N VAL A 246 0.01 -0.28 21.37
CA VAL A 246 -1.33 -0.28 22.00
C VAL A 246 -1.89 -1.68 22.33
N TRP A 247 -1.18 -2.73 21.95
CA TRP A 247 -1.55 -4.14 22.23
C TRP A 247 -0.81 -4.63 23.47
N ASP A 248 -1.53 -5.21 24.43
CA ASP A 248 -0.97 -5.70 25.67
C ASP A 248 0.21 -6.63 25.45
N GLY A 249 1.33 -6.32 26.11
CA GLY A 249 2.56 -7.10 26.08
C GLY A 249 3.31 -7.08 24.75
N SER A 250 2.91 -6.21 23.80
CA SER A 250 3.54 -6.07 22.49
C SER A 250 4.46 -4.86 22.43
N ASP A 251 5.68 -5.04 21.94
CA ASP A 251 6.57 -3.93 21.59
C ASP A 251 7.02 -4.01 20.13
N LYS A 252 7.34 -2.87 19.56
CA LYS A 252 7.79 -2.75 18.17
C LYS A 252 9.07 -1.93 18.08
N ARG A 253 9.99 -2.42 17.23
CA ARG A 253 11.16 -1.66 16.78
C ARG A 253 11.10 -1.53 15.27
N THR A 254 11.24 -0.28 14.81
CA THR A 254 11.24 0.08 13.39
C THR A 254 12.57 0.71 13.03
N GLN A 255 13.16 0.31 11.91
CA GLN A 255 14.34 0.92 11.32
C GLN A 255 14.11 1.04 9.82
N VAL A 256 14.12 2.25 9.30
CA VAL A 256 13.93 2.54 7.89
C VAL A 256 15.09 3.40 7.41
N GLY A 257 15.61 3.09 6.24
CA GLY A 257 16.56 3.92 5.52
C GLY A 257 16.20 3.96 4.04
N SER A 258 16.18 5.14 3.46
CA SER A 258 15.97 5.33 2.03
C SER A 258 16.92 6.39 1.49
N LEU A 259 17.50 6.13 0.32
CA LEU A 259 18.32 7.08 -0.41
C LEU A 259 17.77 7.18 -1.83
N GLY A 260 17.30 8.38 -2.19
CA GLY A 260 16.92 8.77 -3.54
C GLY A 260 18.03 9.60 -4.18
N LEU A 261 18.45 9.21 -5.38
CA LEU A 261 19.40 9.95 -6.21
C LEU A 261 18.71 10.29 -7.52
N ASP A 262 18.73 11.56 -7.91
CA ASP A 262 18.15 12.04 -9.15
C ASP A 262 19.23 12.74 -9.97
N PHE A 263 19.34 12.37 -11.22
CA PHE A 263 20.18 13.08 -12.19
C PHE A 263 19.30 13.55 -13.34
N SER A 264 19.44 14.80 -13.71
CA SER A 264 18.76 15.35 -14.89
C SER A 264 19.71 16.16 -15.73
N SER A 265 19.62 15.98 -17.06
CA SER A 265 20.26 16.77 -18.08
C SER A 265 19.21 17.17 -19.12
N GLU A 266 19.63 17.83 -20.18
CA GLU A 266 18.74 18.31 -21.24
C GLU A 266 17.83 17.19 -21.83
N ARG A 267 18.39 15.98 -22.06
CA ARG A 267 17.70 14.85 -22.69
C ARG A 267 17.67 13.57 -21.86
N PHE A 268 18.42 13.52 -20.77
CA PHE A 268 18.52 12.30 -19.97
C PHE A 268 18.15 12.57 -18.52
N ARG A 269 17.26 11.74 -17.98
CA ARG A 269 16.84 11.74 -16.58
C ARG A 269 17.04 10.34 -16.01
N ALA A 270 17.55 10.27 -14.80
CA ALA A 270 17.71 9.01 -14.08
C ALA A 270 17.38 9.20 -12.61
N THR A 271 16.66 8.24 -12.04
CA THR A 271 16.39 8.19 -10.60
C THR A 271 16.79 6.82 -10.05
N LEU A 272 17.45 6.81 -8.90
CA LEU A 272 17.80 5.58 -8.18
C LEU A 272 17.25 5.63 -6.77
N ASP A 273 16.47 4.62 -6.41
CA ASP A 273 15.96 4.39 -5.06
C ASP A 273 16.67 3.19 -4.42
N LEU A 274 17.22 3.40 -3.23
CA LEU A 274 17.75 2.35 -2.37
C LEU A 274 16.97 2.39 -1.06
N ILE A 275 16.28 1.30 -0.70
CA ILE A 275 15.40 1.25 0.47
C ILE A 275 15.75 0.04 1.32
N THR A 276 15.78 0.23 2.62
CA THR A 276 15.89 -0.85 3.61
C THR A 276 14.89 -0.64 4.74
N GLN A 277 14.18 -1.69 5.11
CA GLN A 277 13.29 -1.72 6.28
C GLN A 277 13.62 -2.90 7.16
N HIS A 278 13.67 -2.68 8.47
CA HIS A 278 13.83 -3.72 9.45
C HIS A 278 12.80 -3.52 10.56
N LEU A 279 11.81 -4.40 10.60
CA LEU A 279 10.72 -4.38 11.56
C LEU A 279 10.88 -5.57 12.52
N LYS A 280 10.77 -5.32 13.82
CA LYS A 280 10.76 -6.34 14.87
C LYS A 280 9.57 -6.07 15.78
N THR A 281 8.72 -7.06 15.98
CA THR A 281 7.59 -6.98 16.89
C THR A 281 7.62 -8.19 17.82
N ARG A 282 7.49 -7.95 19.10
CA ARG A 282 7.25 -8.99 20.10
C ARG A 282 5.74 -9.13 20.29
N ALA A 283 5.25 -10.32 20.55
CA ALA A 283 3.83 -10.63 20.72
C ALA A 283 2.94 -9.93 19.66
N PRO A 284 3.18 -10.14 18.33
CA PRO A 284 2.44 -9.46 17.27
C PRO A 284 0.98 -9.88 17.25
N SER A 285 0.04 -8.94 17.14
CA SER A 285 -1.41 -9.23 17.01
C SER A 285 -1.69 -10.19 15.84
N ARG A 286 -2.63 -11.12 16.05
CA ARG A 286 -3.00 -12.18 15.09
C ARG A 286 -4.49 -12.11 14.74
N PRO A 287 -4.86 -12.30 13.46
CA PRO A 287 -6.27 -12.48 13.10
C PRO A 287 -6.79 -13.84 13.58
N TYR A 288 -8.07 -13.91 13.88
CA TYR A 288 -8.75 -15.10 14.42
C TYR A 288 -9.55 -15.82 13.33
N SER A 289 -9.55 -17.15 13.36
CA SER A 289 -10.56 -17.98 12.70
C SER A 289 -11.65 -18.40 13.72
N PHE A 290 -12.81 -18.84 13.23
CA PHE A 290 -13.90 -19.30 14.09
C PHE A 290 -14.26 -20.75 13.70
N ALA A 291 -14.43 -21.60 14.70
CA ALA A 291 -14.86 -22.97 14.46
C ALA A 291 -16.26 -23.01 13.80
N GLN A 292 -16.55 -24.08 13.09
CA GLN A 292 -17.86 -24.29 12.48
C GLN A 292 -18.95 -24.31 13.58
N GLY A 293 -20.04 -23.60 13.35
CA GLY A 293 -21.16 -23.49 14.31
C GLY A 293 -20.97 -22.46 15.40
N VAL A 294 -19.77 -21.86 15.56
CA VAL A 294 -19.55 -20.75 16.49
C VAL A 294 -20.10 -19.47 15.89
N THR A 295 -20.96 -18.78 16.62
CA THR A 295 -21.32 -17.40 16.28
C THR A 295 -20.11 -16.51 16.58
N VAL A 296 -19.76 -15.61 15.67
CA VAL A 296 -18.68 -14.64 15.94
C VAL A 296 -19.03 -13.85 17.19
N PRO A 297 -18.24 -13.97 18.27
CA PRO A 297 -18.52 -13.25 19.52
C PRO A 297 -18.26 -11.76 19.36
N ASP A 298 -18.70 -10.94 20.31
CA ASP A 298 -18.38 -9.54 20.36
C ASP A 298 -16.87 -9.32 20.38
N ALA A 299 -16.41 -8.21 19.85
CA ALA A 299 -15.00 -7.90 19.87
C ALA A 299 -14.51 -7.73 21.31
N PRO A 300 -13.34 -8.30 21.66
CA PRO A 300 -12.75 -8.08 22.99
C PRO A 300 -12.30 -6.63 23.14
N ASP A 301 -11.85 -6.27 24.34
CA ASP A 301 -11.20 -4.99 24.58
C ASP A 301 -10.09 -4.75 23.56
N GLY A 302 -10.04 -3.53 23.02
CA GLY A 302 -9.13 -3.17 21.92
C GLY A 302 -7.65 -3.43 22.23
N ASN A 303 -7.23 -3.37 23.49
CA ASN A 303 -5.85 -3.65 23.92
C ASN A 303 -5.54 -5.14 24.05
N ASN A 304 -6.57 -6.00 24.22
CA ASN A 304 -6.37 -7.42 24.47
C ASN A 304 -5.54 -8.09 23.36
N ASN A 305 -4.53 -8.84 23.76
CA ASN A 305 -3.63 -9.56 22.88
C ASN A 305 -3.41 -10.99 23.39
N ILE A 306 -3.85 -11.98 22.63
CA ILE A 306 -3.62 -13.40 22.98
C ILE A 306 -2.21 -13.89 22.62
N SER A 307 -1.46 -13.08 21.86
CA SER A 307 -0.12 -13.45 21.43
C SER A 307 0.83 -13.55 22.63
N GLN A 308 1.62 -14.60 22.60
CA GLN A 308 2.46 -14.96 23.75
C GLN A 308 3.64 -13.99 23.88
N PRO A 309 4.05 -13.61 25.12
CA PRO A 309 5.15 -12.65 25.37
C PRO A 309 6.51 -13.09 24.80
N TRP A 310 6.70 -14.39 24.60
CA TRP A 310 7.90 -14.96 23.98
C TRP A 310 7.80 -15.07 22.45
N GLY A 311 6.62 -14.78 21.88
CA GLY A 311 6.39 -14.72 20.45
C GLY A 311 7.08 -13.51 19.82
N PHE A 312 7.52 -13.65 18.57
CA PHE A 312 8.13 -12.56 17.83
C PHE A 312 7.88 -12.66 16.32
N TRP A 313 7.98 -11.53 15.69
CA TRP A 313 8.05 -11.39 14.22
C TRP A 313 9.14 -10.39 13.85
N HIS A 314 10.02 -10.80 12.93
CA HIS A 314 11.06 -9.96 12.39
C HIS A 314 10.97 -10.00 10.87
N SER A 315 10.97 -8.85 10.20
CA SER A 315 11.12 -8.69 8.76
C SER A 315 12.31 -7.82 8.46
N LYS A 316 13.07 -8.20 7.44
CA LYS A 316 14.11 -7.40 6.83
C LYS A 316 13.85 -7.35 5.34
N ASP A 317 13.57 -6.16 4.83
CA ASP A 317 13.28 -5.89 3.43
C ASP A 317 14.36 -4.97 2.86
N GLN A 318 14.78 -5.23 1.63
CA GLN A 318 15.72 -4.42 0.87
C GLN A 318 15.23 -4.30 -0.56
N SER A 319 15.26 -3.09 -1.09
CA SER A 319 14.75 -2.78 -2.43
C SER A 319 15.67 -1.84 -3.16
N VAL A 320 15.72 -1.99 -4.49
CA VAL A 320 16.40 -1.10 -5.41
C VAL A 320 15.51 -0.86 -6.62
N LEU A 321 15.46 0.38 -7.09
CA LEU A 321 14.81 0.74 -8.35
C LEU A 321 15.61 1.83 -9.04
N LEU A 322 16.00 1.54 -10.27
CA LEU A 322 16.57 2.49 -11.22
C LEU A 322 15.51 2.78 -12.29
N HIS A 323 15.14 4.03 -12.44
CA HIS A 323 14.33 4.52 -13.54
C HIS A 323 15.19 5.44 -14.40
N THR A 324 15.09 5.32 -15.72
CA THR A 324 15.79 6.19 -16.67
C THR A 324 14.85 6.61 -17.78
N GLU A 325 14.98 7.87 -18.20
CA GLU A 325 14.31 8.39 -19.39
C GLU A 325 15.33 9.07 -20.31
N TYR A 326 15.15 8.89 -21.61
CA TYR A 326 15.95 9.54 -22.63
C TYR A 326 15.03 10.08 -23.74
N ASP A 327 15.07 11.38 -23.97
CA ASP A 327 14.32 12.02 -25.04
C ASP A 327 15.04 11.79 -26.38
N LEU A 328 14.52 10.81 -27.13
CA LEU A 328 15.02 10.47 -28.49
C LEU A 328 14.73 11.61 -29.46
N ALA A 329 13.60 12.28 -29.28
CA ALA A 329 13.19 13.51 -29.93
C ALA A 329 12.33 14.32 -28.94
N ASP A 330 11.97 15.57 -29.27
CA ASP A 330 11.18 16.44 -28.38
C ASP A 330 9.82 15.85 -28.03
N ASN A 331 9.30 14.97 -28.85
CA ASN A 331 8.02 14.30 -28.70
C ASN A 331 8.11 12.79 -28.52
N VAL A 332 9.32 12.23 -28.33
CA VAL A 332 9.55 10.78 -28.18
C VAL A 332 10.50 10.52 -27.04
N THR A 333 10.00 9.89 -25.98
CA THR A 333 10.79 9.50 -24.81
C THR A 333 10.90 7.99 -24.70
N TRP A 334 12.12 7.48 -24.60
CA TRP A 334 12.41 6.10 -24.20
C TRP A 334 12.60 6.05 -22.68
N PHE A 335 12.00 5.05 -22.05
CA PHE A 335 12.11 4.85 -20.60
C PHE A 335 12.49 3.41 -20.25
N THR A 336 13.15 3.24 -19.11
CA THR A 336 13.49 1.91 -18.56
C THR A 336 13.44 1.92 -17.05
N ASP A 337 12.77 0.91 -16.49
CA ASP A 337 12.71 0.58 -15.07
C ASP A 337 13.45 -0.73 -14.83
N LEU A 338 14.42 -0.74 -13.94
CA LEU A 338 15.14 -1.92 -13.49
C LEU A 338 15.17 -1.96 -11.97
N GLY A 339 14.63 -3.00 -11.40
CA GLY A 339 14.56 -3.07 -9.94
C GLY A 339 14.40 -4.46 -9.38
N GLY A 340 14.28 -4.50 -8.07
CA GLY A 340 14.01 -5.72 -7.34
C GLY A 340 13.97 -5.52 -5.86
N SER A 341 13.54 -6.58 -5.17
CA SER A 341 13.49 -6.61 -3.71
C SER A 341 13.84 -7.98 -3.15
N SER A 342 14.26 -7.99 -1.91
CA SER A 342 14.40 -9.20 -1.11
C SER A 342 13.78 -9.01 0.25
N ALA A 343 13.11 -10.04 0.76
CA ALA A 343 12.59 -10.07 2.11
C ALA A 343 13.02 -11.32 2.85
N HIS A 344 13.37 -11.15 4.11
CA HIS A 344 13.70 -12.22 5.04
C HIS A 344 12.84 -12.09 6.29
N VAL A 345 12.04 -13.11 6.57
CA VAL A 345 11.14 -13.12 7.72
C VAL A 345 11.47 -14.28 8.65
N SER A 346 11.47 -13.98 9.93
CA SER A 346 11.51 -14.96 10.99
C SER A 346 10.41 -14.69 12.01
N ARG A 347 9.66 -15.73 12.37
CA ARG A 347 8.53 -15.62 13.29
C ARG A 347 8.47 -16.85 14.18
N LEU A 348 8.30 -16.63 15.46
CA LEU A 348 7.85 -17.64 16.41
C LEU A 348 6.56 -17.11 17.04
N SER A 349 5.45 -17.69 16.71
CA SER A 349 4.15 -17.25 17.24
C SER A 349 3.06 -18.27 16.91
N GLU A 350 1.86 -17.97 17.38
CA GLU A 350 0.61 -18.60 16.97
C GLU A 350 0.46 -18.54 15.44
N GLN A 351 -0.01 -19.62 14.83
CA GLN A 351 -0.21 -19.65 13.38
C GLN A 351 -1.49 -18.90 12.99
N VAL A 352 -2.65 -19.50 13.23
CA VAL A 352 -3.96 -18.86 13.10
C VAL A 352 -4.78 -19.28 14.31
N PRO A 353 -4.94 -18.40 15.31
CA PRO A 353 -5.76 -18.69 16.48
C PRO A 353 -7.20 -18.98 16.07
N GLN A 354 -7.78 -20.06 16.59
CA GLN A 354 -9.16 -20.45 16.34
C GLN A 354 -10.02 -20.25 17.59
N VAL A 355 -11.03 -19.43 17.49
CA VAL A 355 -12.08 -19.31 18.51
C VAL A 355 -12.98 -20.54 18.43
N THR A 356 -13.06 -21.30 19.51
CA THR A 356 -13.66 -22.64 19.55
C THR A 356 -15.10 -22.65 20.07
N ASN A 357 -15.50 -21.60 20.78
CA ASN A 357 -16.85 -21.45 21.34
C ASN A 357 -17.26 -19.98 21.49
N ASN A 358 -18.50 -19.74 21.89
CA ASN A 358 -19.07 -18.40 22.04
C ASN A 358 -18.55 -17.65 23.29
N ASN A 359 -17.85 -18.33 24.21
CA ASN A 359 -17.22 -17.69 25.37
C ASN A 359 -15.86 -17.10 25.04
N GLY A 360 -15.39 -17.22 23.80
CA GLY A 360 -14.13 -16.66 23.34
C GLY A 360 -12.90 -17.53 23.63
N ASP A 361 -13.07 -18.82 23.96
CA ASP A 361 -11.93 -19.72 24.12
C ASP A 361 -11.23 -19.95 22.79
N VAL A 362 -9.89 -19.94 22.83
CA VAL A 362 -9.02 -19.99 21.66
C VAL A 362 -8.04 -21.13 21.78
N THR A 363 -7.84 -21.86 20.70
CA THR A 363 -6.71 -22.76 20.53
C THR A 363 -5.86 -22.34 19.33
N SER A 364 -4.54 -22.52 19.41
CA SER A 364 -3.64 -22.21 18.31
C SER A 364 -2.42 -23.11 18.30
N ALA A 365 -2.04 -23.60 17.12
CA ALA A 365 -0.75 -24.20 16.91
C ALA A 365 0.34 -23.13 16.95
N VAL A 366 1.51 -23.47 17.51
CA VAL A 366 2.69 -22.61 17.51
C VAL A 366 3.63 -23.01 16.39
N GLY A 367 4.21 -22.03 15.70
CA GLY A 367 5.15 -22.28 14.63
C GLY A 367 6.36 -21.36 14.65
N ASN A 368 7.55 -21.95 14.45
CA ASN A 368 8.77 -21.20 14.14
C ASN A 368 8.92 -21.19 12.61
N TYR A 369 8.58 -20.04 12.01
CA TYR A 369 8.49 -19.86 10.56
C TYR A 369 9.66 -19.05 10.04
N ARG A 370 10.24 -19.51 8.94
CA ARG A 370 11.22 -18.79 8.14
C ARG A 370 10.71 -18.64 6.72
N PHE A 371 10.84 -17.43 6.19
CA PHE A 371 10.42 -17.12 4.83
C PHE A 371 11.46 -16.20 4.17
N THR A 372 11.74 -16.48 2.91
CA THR A 372 12.56 -15.62 2.06
C THR A 372 11.88 -15.45 0.70
N THR A 373 11.97 -14.25 0.17
CA THR A 373 11.61 -13.98 -1.22
C THR A 373 12.65 -13.11 -1.89
N SER A 374 12.84 -13.30 -3.20
CA SER A 374 13.63 -12.41 -4.06
C SER A 374 12.87 -12.13 -5.33
N ARG A 375 12.82 -10.86 -5.70
CA ARG A 375 12.08 -10.35 -6.86
C ARG A 375 12.98 -9.53 -7.77
N TYR A 376 12.73 -9.62 -9.06
CA TYR A 376 13.37 -8.82 -10.10
C TYR A 376 12.30 -8.31 -11.04
N THR A 377 12.43 -7.07 -11.45
CA THR A 377 11.55 -6.44 -12.44
C THR A 377 12.36 -5.66 -13.46
N LEU A 378 11.92 -5.73 -14.69
CA LEU A 378 12.41 -4.93 -15.81
C LEU A 378 11.21 -4.48 -16.63
N ALA A 379 11.11 -3.20 -16.90
CA ALA A 379 10.18 -2.68 -17.88
C ALA A 379 10.94 -1.67 -18.76
N THR A 380 10.72 -1.70 -20.07
CA THR A 380 11.26 -0.69 -20.98
C THR A 380 10.26 -0.40 -22.08
N GLY A 381 10.23 0.84 -22.54
CA GLY A 381 9.23 1.26 -23.50
C GLY A 381 9.52 2.62 -24.11
N VAL A 382 8.61 3.03 -24.97
CA VAL A 382 8.62 4.33 -25.64
C VAL A 382 7.26 4.98 -25.48
N ARG A 383 7.25 6.28 -25.21
CA ARG A 383 6.09 7.17 -25.29
C ARG A 383 6.34 8.18 -26.39
N ALA A 384 5.31 8.46 -27.17
CA ALA A 384 5.41 9.42 -28.25
C ALA A 384 4.12 10.24 -28.37
N ASP A 385 4.25 11.56 -28.47
CA ASP A 385 3.19 12.49 -28.76
C ASP A 385 3.25 12.86 -30.25
N VAL A 386 2.20 12.51 -31.03
CA VAL A 386 2.16 12.69 -32.48
C VAL A 386 0.85 13.34 -32.87
N GLU A 387 0.86 14.15 -33.92
CA GLU A 387 -0.35 14.76 -34.49
C GLU A 387 -0.59 14.23 -35.89
N THR A 388 -1.83 13.86 -36.19
CA THR A 388 -2.28 13.48 -37.54
C THR A 388 -3.48 14.35 -37.93
N GLY A 389 -3.20 15.42 -38.66
CA GLY A 389 -4.19 16.45 -38.94
C GLY A 389 -4.65 17.16 -37.66
N SER A 390 -5.91 17.03 -37.31
CA SER A 390 -6.49 17.60 -36.07
C SER A 390 -6.58 16.62 -34.91
N VAL A 391 -6.00 15.41 -35.03
CA VAL A 391 -6.03 14.37 -34.03
C VAL A 391 -4.69 14.28 -33.34
N THR A 392 -4.67 14.39 -32.03
CA THR A 392 -3.49 14.12 -31.19
C THR A 392 -3.43 12.62 -30.85
N HIS A 393 -2.24 12.05 -30.83
CA HIS A 393 -1.95 10.68 -30.45
C HIS A 393 -0.96 10.68 -29.31
N LYS A 394 -1.29 10.02 -28.20
CA LYS A 394 -0.35 9.70 -27.12
C LYS A 394 -0.10 8.21 -27.14
N LEU A 395 0.93 7.83 -27.90
CA LEU A 395 1.33 6.43 -28.12
C LEU A 395 2.18 5.94 -26.97
N SER A 396 1.95 4.72 -26.54
CA SER A 396 2.78 4.04 -25.53
C SER A 396 2.99 2.58 -25.92
N ALA A 397 4.26 2.14 -25.88
CA ALA A 397 4.65 0.76 -26.09
C ALA A 397 5.60 0.33 -24.97
N GLN A 398 5.40 -0.85 -24.39
CA GLN A 398 6.21 -1.35 -23.29
C GLN A 398 6.38 -2.86 -23.37
N THR A 399 7.58 -3.34 -23.07
CA THR A 399 7.81 -4.72 -22.68
C THR A 399 8.16 -4.78 -21.20
N SER A 400 7.75 -5.86 -20.53
CA SER A 400 7.98 -6.02 -19.11
C SER A 400 8.29 -7.47 -18.74
N TYR A 401 9.11 -7.64 -17.71
CA TYR A 401 9.47 -8.91 -17.11
C TYR A 401 9.48 -8.76 -15.59
N TYR A 402 8.83 -9.69 -14.90
CA TYR A 402 8.83 -9.81 -13.43
C TYR A 402 9.17 -11.25 -13.07
N ARG A 403 9.95 -11.45 -12.02
CA ARG A 403 10.25 -12.76 -11.45
C ARG A 403 10.23 -12.71 -9.93
N ASP A 404 9.59 -13.72 -9.33
CA ASP A 404 9.56 -13.97 -7.88
C ASP A 404 10.05 -15.39 -7.58
N ARG A 405 10.79 -15.53 -6.48
CA ARG A 405 11.19 -16.83 -5.93
C ARG A 405 10.94 -16.82 -4.44
N GLN A 406 10.23 -17.82 -3.94
CA GLN A 406 9.91 -17.95 -2.53
C GLN A 406 10.46 -19.25 -1.95
N ALA A 407 10.93 -19.18 -0.71
CA ALA A 407 11.32 -20.33 0.08
C ALA A 407 10.77 -20.20 1.50
N THR A 408 10.33 -21.31 2.07
CA THR A 408 9.76 -21.37 3.41
C THR A 408 10.24 -22.59 4.17
N GLY A 409 10.30 -22.45 5.49
CA GLY A 409 10.48 -23.54 6.43
C GLY A 409 9.63 -23.27 7.67
N ILE A 410 9.15 -24.33 8.31
CA ILE A 410 8.39 -24.25 9.55
C ILE A 410 8.83 -25.34 10.52
N GLY A 411 9.09 -24.96 11.77
CA GLY A 411 9.16 -25.85 12.91
C GLY A 411 7.87 -25.77 13.70
N ASN A 412 7.29 -26.89 14.10
CA ASN A 412 6.03 -26.93 14.82
C ASN A 412 6.27 -27.09 16.32
N GLY A 413 5.56 -26.29 17.10
CA GLY A 413 5.44 -26.40 18.54
C GLY A 413 4.13 -27.09 18.94
N THR A 414 3.89 -27.14 20.25
CA THR A 414 2.62 -27.63 20.80
C THR A 414 1.54 -26.56 20.73
N ALA A 415 0.28 -26.98 20.65
CA ALA A 415 -0.84 -26.08 20.71
C ALA A 415 -0.90 -25.36 22.07
N ILE A 416 -1.39 -24.13 22.05
CA ILE A 416 -1.71 -23.31 23.23
C ILE A 416 -3.19 -23.01 23.28
N ASN A 417 -3.70 -22.81 24.49
CA ASN A 417 -5.06 -22.36 24.75
C ASN A 417 -5.03 -21.00 25.41
N SER A 418 -5.99 -20.16 25.08
CA SER A 418 -6.19 -18.82 25.64
C SER A 418 -7.66 -18.45 25.56
N ASN A 419 -8.01 -17.18 25.83
CA ASN A 419 -9.33 -16.63 25.66
C ASN A 419 -9.22 -15.19 25.14
N ILE A 420 -10.07 -14.79 24.21
CA ILE A 420 -10.01 -13.43 23.60
C ILE A 420 -10.33 -12.32 24.61
N TYR A 421 -11.14 -12.60 25.64
CA TYR A 421 -11.52 -11.62 26.65
C TYR A 421 -10.57 -11.60 27.86
N ASN A 422 -9.99 -12.74 28.17
CA ASN A 422 -9.04 -12.92 29.29
C ASN A 422 -7.80 -13.65 28.77
N PRO A 423 -6.88 -12.98 28.07
CA PRO A 423 -5.69 -13.61 27.51
C PRO A 423 -4.85 -14.32 28.56
N VAL A 424 -4.42 -15.55 28.27
CA VAL A 424 -3.61 -16.38 29.15
C VAL A 424 -2.22 -16.59 28.55
N SER A 425 -1.18 -16.30 29.35
CA SER A 425 0.19 -16.55 28.96
C SER A 425 0.55 -18.02 29.22
N SER A 426 1.12 -18.67 28.23
CA SER A 426 1.66 -20.01 28.30
C SER A 426 3.18 -20.00 28.55
N PRO A 427 3.78 -21.03 29.15
CA PRO A 427 5.23 -21.16 29.24
C PRO A 427 5.90 -21.08 27.87
N ALA A 428 7.07 -20.44 27.80
CA ALA A 428 7.82 -20.30 26.58
C ALA A 428 8.14 -21.67 25.96
N GLN A 429 7.87 -21.81 24.66
CA GLN A 429 8.17 -23.03 23.91
C GLN A 429 9.50 -22.89 23.19
N ASN A 430 10.38 -23.86 23.37
CA ASN A 430 11.61 -23.96 22.59
C ASN A 430 11.34 -24.68 21.27
N VAL A 431 10.71 -23.99 20.34
CA VAL A 431 10.45 -24.52 19.00
C VAL A 431 11.67 -24.27 18.12
N ALA A 432 12.35 -25.34 17.73
CA ALA A 432 13.52 -25.25 16.87
C ALA A 432 13.20 -24.50 15.56
N ALA A 433 14.10 -23.63 15.13
CA ALA A 433 14.00 -23.04 13.81
C ALA A 433 14.12 -24.16 12.75
N PRO A 434 13.42 -24.04 11.61
CA PRO A 434 13.53 -25.04 10.55
C PRO A 434 14.98 -25.16 10.08
N ALA A 435 15.50 -26.39 10.04
CA ALA A 435 16.88 -26.68 9.62
C ALA A 435 17.12 -26.28 8.14
N THR A 436 16.08 -26.35 7.32
CA THR A 436 16.12 -25.97 5.91
C THR A 436 14.99 -25.04 5.55
N ILE A 437 15.29 -24.08 4.68
CA ILE A 437 14.30 -23.21 4.04
C ILE A 437 14.18 -23.68 2.58
N SER A 438 13.13 -24.42 2.29
CA SER A 438 12.94 -25.06 0.99
C SER A 438 12.23 -24.14 0.01
N LYS A 439 12.64 -24.16 -1.25
CA LYS A 439 11.94 -23.48 -2.35
C LYS A 439 10.48 -23.92 -2.39
N ARG A 440 9.56 -22.97 -2.50
CA ARG A 440 8.09 -23.20 -2.54
C ARG A 440 7.51 -22.85 -3.88
N SER A 441 7.94 -21.72 -4.45
CA SER A 441 7.45 -21.29 -5.75
C SER A 441 8.49 -20.49 -6.51
N SER A 442 8.31 -20.44 -7.82
CA SER A 442 8.99 -19.53 -8.72
C SER A 442 7.98 -19.06 -9.77
N THR A 443 7.72 -17.77 -9.83
CA THR A 443 6.79 -17.18 -10.79
C THR A 443 7.54 -16.20 -11.68
N ALA A 444 7.28 -16.26 -12.98
CA ALA A 444 7.73 -15.28 -13.96
C ALA A 444 6.54 -14.76 -14.76
N LEU A 445 6.45 -13.46 -14.89
CA LEU A 445 5.44 -12.75 -15.68
C LEU A 445 6.17 -11.94 -16.74
N SER A 446 5.79 -12.08 -18.00
CA SER A 446 6.34 -11.28 -19.09
C SER A 446 5.23 -10.78 -20.00
N GLY A 447 5.39 -9.61 -20.59
CA GLY A 447 4.35 -9.06 -21.44
C GLY A 447 4.82 -7.95 -22.36
N ILE A 448 4.01 -7.72 -23.40
CA ILE A 448 4.14 -6.58 -24.32
C ILE A 448 2.79 -5.86 -24.32
N ALA A 449 2.83 -4.56 -24.16
CA ALA A 449 1.66 -3.68 -24.15
C ALA A 449 1.80 -2.58 -25.19
N LEU A 450 0.69 -2.26 -25.84
CA LEU A 450 0.55 -1.14 -26.77
C LEU A 450 -0.73 -0.39 -26.42
N ALA A 451 -0.66 0.92 -26.40
CA ALA A 451 -1.81 1.80 -26.18
C ALA A 451 -1.67 3.08 -26.97
N ASP A 452 -2.81 3.64 -27.37
CA ASP A 452 -2.93 4.97 -27.94
C ASP A 452 -4.08 5.72 -27.27
N THR A 453 -3.87 6.99 -26.96
CA THR A 453 -4.92 7.93 -26.58
C THR A 453 -5.08 8.96 -27.69
N LEU A 454 -6.19 8.87 -28.39
CA LEU A 454 -6.61 9.78 -29.45
C LEU A 454 -7.32 10.99 -28.84
N GLY A 455 -6.83 12.19 -29.11
CA GLY A 455 -7.49 13.43 -28.70
C GLY A 455 -8.11 14.14 -29.91
N PHE A 456 -9.36 14.57 -29.73
CA PHE A 456 -10.14 15.27 -30.71
C PHE A 456 -10.63 16.61 -30.16
N TRP A 457 -10.78 17.64 -31.01
CA TRP A 457 -11.32 18.95 -30.64
C TRP A 457 -10.58 19.57 -29.44
N ASN A 458 -9.26 19.66 -29.54
CA ASN A 458 -8.38 20.13 -28.44
C ASN A 458 -8.57 19.30 -27.15
N ASP A 459 -8.56 17.96 -27.27
CA ASP A 459 -8.73 17.00 -26.19
C ASP A 459 -10.07 17.07 -25.42
N ALA A 460 -11.10 17.73 -26.03
CA ALA A 460 -12.46 17.71 -25.49
C ALA A 460 -13.10 16.30 -25.55
N LEU A 461 -12.67 15.47 -26.51
CA LEU A 461 -12.94 14.05 -26.57
C LEU A 461 -11.61 13.30 -26.62
N GLN A 462 -11.41 12.38 -25.68
CA GLN A 462 -10.26 11.48 -25.68
C GLN A 462 -10.75 10.03 -25.74
N VAL A 463 -10.14 9.23 -26.62
CA VAL A 463 -10.42 7.80 -26.76
C VAL A 463 -9.12 7.05 -26.56
N THR A 464 -9.02 6.27 -25.46
CA THR A 464 -7.86 5.44 -25.16
C THR A 464 -8.16 4.00 -25.54
N GLY A 465 -7.33 3.38 -26.37
CA GLY A 465 -7.39 1.95 -26.70
C GLY A 465 -6.05 1.28 -26.45
N GLY A 466 -6.08 0.02 -26.02
CA GLY A 466 -4.84 -0.72 -25.83
C GLY A 466 -5.02 -2.21 -25.66
N LEU A 467 -3.93 -2.94 -25.88
CA LEU A 467 -3.84 -4.38 -25.76
C LEU A 467 -2.55 -4.76 -25.03
N ARG A 468 -2.64 -5.78 -24.16
CA ARG A 468 -1.46 -6.38 -23.54
C ARG A 468 -1.48 -7.89 -23.75
N TYR A 469 -0.43 -8.41 -24.40
CA TYR A 469 -0.11 -9.82 -24.37
C TYR A 469 0.71 -10.13 -23.14
N GLN A 470 0.35 -11.17 -22.40
CA GLN A 470 1.01 -11.53 -21.16
C GLN A 470 1.19 -13.05 -21.05
N GLN A 471 2.39 -13.50 -20.72
CA GLN A 471 2.73 -14.88 -20.41
C GLN A 471 2.95 -15.03 -18.89
N ILE A 472 2.42 -16.12 -18.35
CA ILE A 472 2.50 -16.49 -16.94
C ILE A 472 3.20 -17.85 -16.84
N LYS A 473 4.36 -17.89 -16.17
CA LYS A 473 5.05 -19.14 -15.83
C LYS A 473 5.15 -19.25 -14.31
N SER A 474 4.72 -20.36 -13.74
CA SER A 474 4.76 -20.55 -12.29
C SER A 474 4.99 -22.01 -11.95
N ASP A 475 6.05 -22.29 -11.19
CA ASP A 475 6.37 -23.60 -10.67
C ASP A 475 6.16 -23.62 -9.16
N ASN A 476 5.52 -24.67 -8.65
CA ASN A 476 5.42 -24.96 -7.23
C ASN A 476 6.30 -26.16 -6.87
N PHE A 477 6.80 -26.19 -5.64
CA PHE A 477 7.73 -27.23 -5.17
C PHE A 477 7.25 -27.79 -3.83
N VAL A 478 7.44 -29.08 -3.67
CA VAL A 478 7.35 -29.75 -2.34
C VAL A 478 8.71 -29.63 -1.64
N PRO A 479 8.73 -29.35 -0.32
CA PRO A 479 9.98 -29.29 0.42
C PRO A 479 10.87 -30.49 0.19
N GLY A 480 12.16 -30.22 -0.08
CA GLY A 480 13.17 -31.26 -0.35
C GLY A 480 13.25 -31.73 -1.81
N ASN A 481 12.30 -31.38 -2.66
CA ASN A 481 12.35 -31.73 -4.06
C ASN A 481 12.89 -30.57 -4.93
N SER A 482 13.80 -30.91 -5.85
CA SER A 482 14.32 -29.95 -6.84
C SER A 482 13.41 -29.81 -8.07
N ALA A 483 12.68 -30.86 -8.41
CA ALA A 483 11.70 -30.84 -9.50
C ALA A 483 10.39 -30.19 -9.06
N PRO A 484 9.73 -29.42 -9.94
CA PRO A 484 8.42 -28.87 -9.67
C PRO A 484 7.39 -29.96 -9.40
N SER A 485 6.55 -29.77 -8.38
CA SER A 485 5.36 -30.61 -8.13
C SER A 485 4.20 -30.24 -9.05
N SER A 486 4.17 -29.00 -9.50
CA SER A 486 3.25 -28.52 -10.54
C SER A 486 3.85 -27.34 -11.28
N SER A 487 3.54 -27.23 -12.58
CA SER A 487 3.99 -26.15 -13.45
C SER A 487 2.81 -25.55 -14.22
N TYR A 488 2.82 -24.24 -14.33
CA TYR A 488 1.85 -23.44 -15.07
C TYR A 488 2.59 -22.64 -16.15
N ASP A 489 2.19 -22.77 -17.41
CA ASP A 489 2.70 -21.94 -18.51
C ASP A 489 1.57 -21.64 -19.49
N LYS A 490 1.00 -20.44 -19.39
CA LYS A 490 -0.11 -19.98 -20.23
C LYS A 490 0.05 -18.50 -20.54
N ASN A 491 -0.66 -18.07 -21.57
CA ASN A 491 -0.71 -16.67 -21.97
C ASN A 491 -2.15 -16.19 -22.18
N ALA A 492 -2.32 -14.88 -22.20
CA ALA A 492 -3.58 -14.23 -22.53
C ALA A 492 -3.34 -12.83 -23.10
N ILE A 493 -4.32 -12.34 -23.85
CA ILE A 493 -4.41 -10.94 -24.29
C ILE A 493 -5.52 -10.27 -23.49
N THR A 494 -5.26 -9.09 -22.96
CA THR A 494 -6.21 -8.27 -22.22
C THR A 494 -6.37 -6.92 -22.94
N PRO A 495 -7.58 -6.62 -23.47
CA PRO A 495 -7.92 -5.33 -24.05
C PRO A 495 -8.35 -4.32 -22.99
N MET A 496 -8.26 -3.06 -23.36
CA MET A 496 -8.86 -1.93 -22.68
C MET A 496 -9.35 -0.91 -23.72
N VAL A 497 -10.50 -0.32 -23.44
CA VAL A 497 -11.00 0.88 -24.14
C VAL A 497 -11.53 1.84 -23.08
N GLY A 498 -11.18 3.12 -23.20
CA GLY A 498 -11.65 4.19 -22.33
C GLY A 498 -12.00 5.42 -23.15
N VAL A 499 -13.00 6.15 -22.71
CA VAL A 499 -13.44 7.40 -23.33
C VAL A 499 -13.56 8.47 -22.24
N VAL A 500 -13.08 9.67 -22.52
CA VAL A 500 -13.30 10.88 -21.73
C VAL A 500 -13.90 11.94 -22.63
N VAL A 501 -14.99 12.56 -22.18
CA VAL A 501 -15.65 13.68 -22.86
C VAL A 501 -15.70 14.85 -21.88
N LYS A 502 -15.21 16.01 -22.29
CA LYS A 502 -15.25 17.27 -21.54
C LYS A 502 -16.27 18.22 -22.14
N PRO A 503 -17.56 18.09 -21.80
CA PRO A 503 -18.59 18.95 -22.35
C PRO A 503 -18.46 20.39 -21.84
N TRP A 504 -17.84 20.58 -20.67
CA TRP A 504 -17.54 21.87 -20.07
C TRP A 504 -16.14 21.85 -19.44
N GLN A 505 -15.55 23.01 -19.25
CA GLN A 505 -14.17 23.16 -18.75
C GLN A 505 -13.90 22.46 -17.40
N HIS A 506 -14.92 22.33 -16.55
CA HIS A 506 -14.81 21.78 -15.19
C HIS A 506 -15.51 20.42 -15.03
N VAL A 507 -15.93 19.79 -16.12
CA VAL A 507 -16.68 18.53 -16.08
C VAL A 507 -16.10 17.55 -17.08
N SER A 508 -15.75 16.37 -16.61
CA SER A 508 -15.36 15.22 -17.43
C SER A 508 -16.34 14.07 -17.23
N LEU A 509 -16.91 13.58 -18.31
CA LEU A 509 -17.66 12.33 -18.36
C LEU A 509 -16.70 11.25 -18.85
N TYR A 510 -16.72 10.08 -18.22
CA TYR A 510 -15.88 8.98 -18.69
C TYR A 510 -16.60 7.65 -18.67
N ALA A 511 -16.12 6.73 -19.49
CA ALA A 511 -16.48 5.32 -19.44
C ALA A 511 -15.29 4.45 -19.81
N ASN A 512 -15.22 3.23 -19.25
CA ASN A 512 -14.21 2.26 -19.64
C ASN A 512 -14.74 0.84 -19.68
N TYR A 513 -14.07 0.05 -20.51
CA TYR A 513 -14.05 -1.40 -20.47
C TYR A 513 -12.61 -1.85 -20.32
N ILE A 514 -12.30 -2.65 -19.30
CA ILE A 514 -10.97 -3.18 -19.08
C ILE A 514 -11.03 -4.64 -18.59
N GLU A 515 -10.14 -5.47 -19.12
CA GLU A 515 -9.93 -6.82 -18.62
C GLU A 515 -8.78 -6.86 -17.63
N GLY A 516 -9.01 -7.56 -16.51
CA GLY A 516 -7.98 -8.01 -15.58
C GLY A 516 -7.60 -9.45 -15.87
N LEU A 517 -6.46 -9.85 -15.32
CA LEU A 517 -5.96 -11.21 -15.50
C LEU A 517 -5.58 -11.82 -14.15
N SER A 518 -5.95 -13.07 -13.95
CA SER A 518 -5.50 -13.89 -12.82
C SER A 518 -4.92 -15.19 -13.34
N LYS A 519 -3.91 -15.72 -12.66
CA LYS A 519 -3.40 -17.06 -12.98
C LYS A 519 -4.53 -18.09 -12.82
N GLY A 520 -4.72 -18.94 -13.81
CA GLY A 520 -5.65 -20.07 -13.73
C GLY A 520 -5.14 -21.16 -12.78
N ASP A 521 -6.04 -21.96 -12.29
CA ASP A 521 -5.72 -23.07 -11.39
C ASP A 521 -5.18 -24.29 -12.16
N ILE A 522 -4.55 -25.20 -11.43
CA ILE A 522 -4.19 -26.55 -11.90
C ILE A 522 -5.16 -27.53 -11.24
N ALA A 523 -5.81 -28.36 -12.04
CA ALA A 523 -6.78 -29.32 -11.55
C ALA A 523 -6.17 -30.22 -10.45
N PRO A 524 -6.80 -30.32 -9.27
CA PRO A 524 -6.28 -31.05 -8.13
C PRO A 524 -6.27 -32.55 -8.37
N ALA A 525 -5.50 -33.29 -7.55
CA ALA A 525 -5.30 -34.74 -7.72
C ALA A 525 -6.58 -35.60 -7.64
N ASN A 526 -7.63 -35.08 -7.00
CA ASN A 526 -8.94 -35.75 -6.89
C ASN A 526 -9.89 -35.42 -8.05
N ALA A 527 -9.46 -34.67 -9.05
CA ALA A 527 -10.25 -34.38 -10.25
C ALA A 527 -10.00 -35.46 -11.33
N SER A 528 -11.01 -35.74 -12.16
CA SER A 528 -10.88 -36.62 -13.31
C SER A 528 -9.88 -36.11 -14.35
N ASN A 529 -9.67 -34.79 -14.39
CA ASN A 529 -8.69 -34.11 -15.20
C ASN A 529 -7.49 -33.63 -14.37
N ALA A 530 -7.09 -34.38 -13.33
CA ALA A 530 -5.98 -34.06 -12.46
C ALA A 530 -4.72 -33.61 -13.22
N GLY A 531 -4.11 -32.52 -12.80
CA GLY A 531 -2.93 -31.93 -13.44
C GLY A 531 -3.23 -31.09 -14.69
N GLN A 532 -4.48 -31.03 -15.16
CA GLN A 532 -4.84 -30.11 -16.26
C GLN A 532 -4.66 -28.66 -15.83
N VAL A 533 -3.95 -27.89 -16.65
CA VAL A 533 -3.69 -26.46 -16.44
C VAL A 533 -4.78 -25.65 -17.12
N LEU A 534 -5.61 -24.94 -16.33
CA LEU A 534 -6.67 -24.09 -16.86
C LEU A 534 -6.07 -22.79 -17.47
N SER A 535 -6.80 -22.20 -18.40
CA SER A 535 -6.46 -20.90 -18.96
C SER A 535 -6.44 -19.81 -17.87
N PRO A 536 -5.68 -18.71 -18.04
CA PRO A 536 -5.79 -17.59 -17.14
C PRO A 536 -7.23 -17.08 -17.04
N TYR A 537 -7.67 -16.76 -15.84
CA TYR A 537 -9.00 -16.20 -15.61
C TYR A 537 -9.01 -14.73 -15.99
N LYS A 538 -9.95 -14.34 -16.84
CA LYS A 538 -10.17 -12.95 -17.24
C LYS A 538 -11.30 -12.37 -16.43
N SER A 539 -10.96 -11.38 -15.59
CA SER A 539 -11.96 -10.50 -14.98
C SER A 539 -12.34 -9.38 -15.95
N LYS A 540 -13.58 -8.91 -15.87
CA LYS A 540 -14.09 -7.87 -16.75
C LYS A 540 -14.67 -6.74 -15.92
N GLN A 541 -14.30 -5.50 -16.25
CA GLN A 541 -14.91 -4.31 -15.68
C GLN A 541 -15.62 -3.50 -16.74
N TYR A 542 -16.77 -2.96 -16.34
CA TYR A 542 -17.45 -1.84 -16.98
C TYR A 542 -17.58 -0.74 -15.94
N GLU A 543 -17.16 0.45 -16.27
CA GLU A 543 -17.26 1.61 -15.39
C GLU A 543 -17.67 2.83 -16.20
N ALA A 544 -18.49 3.70 -15.60
CA ALA A 544 -18.81 5.02 -16.09
C ALA A 544 -18.87 6.00 -14.92
N GLY A 545 -18.52 7.26 -15.17
CA GLY A 545 -18.54 8.25 -14.12
C GLY A 545 -18.50 9.68 -14.63
N VAL A 546 -18.63 10.59 -13.68
CA VAL A 546 -18.49 12.03 -13.86
C VAL A 546 -17.47 12.57 -12.87
N LYS A 547 -16.60 13.43 -13.35
CA LYS A 547 -15.65 14.19 -12.54
C LYS A 547 -15.97 15.67 -12.66
N VAL A 548 -15.96 16.34 -11.52
CA VAL A 548 -16.26 17.77 -11.44
C VAL A 548 -15.13 18.45 -10.66
N ASP A 549 -14.53 19.45 -11.26
CA ASP A 549 -13.52 20.32 -10.67
C ASP A 549 -14.11 21.73 -10.52
N ALA A 550 -14.75 21.96 -9.41
CA ALA A 550 -15.44 23.23 -9.14
C ALA A 550 -15.42 23.58 -7.65
N LEU A 551 -15.52 24.87 -7.36
CA LEU A 551 -15.56 25.38 -5.98
C LEU A 551 -14.36 24.95 -5.12
N GLY A 552 -13.17 24.84 -5.74
CA GLY A 552 -11.96 24.38 -5.04
C GLY A 552 -11.98 22.89 -4.69
N MET A 553 -12.89 22.11 -5.25
CA MET A 553 -13.03 20.69 -4.98
C MET A 553 -12.98 19.86 -6.27
N ILE A 554 -12.35 18.70 -6.20
CA ILE A 554 -12.46 17.64 -7.21
C ILE A 554 -13.36 16.56 -6.64
N SER A 555 -14.44 16.25 -7.37
CA SER A 555 -15.40 15.22 -7.01
C SER A 555 -15.51 14.20 -8.15
N THR A 556 -15.48 12.92 -7.82
CA THR A 556 -15.67 11.82 -8.78
C THR A 556 -16.84 10.97 -8.33
N LEU A 557 -17.86 10.85 -9.14
CA LEU A 557 -18.95 9.89 -8.98
C LEU A 557 -18.81 8.82 -10.05
N SER A 558 -18.76 7.55 -9.64
CA SER A 558 -18.63 6.41 -10.55
C SER A 558 -19.61 5.30 -10.25
N VAL A 559 -20.00 4.58 -11.28
CA VAL A 559 -20.72 3.30 -11.22
C VAL A 559 -19.89 2.23 -11.91
N PHE A 560 -19.78 1.07 -11.29
CA PHE A 560 -18.94 -0.01 -11.82
C PHE A 560 -19.56 -1.38 -11.67
N GLN A 561 -19.12 -2.31 -12.51
CA GLN A 561 -19.31 -3.75 -12.34
C GLN A 561 -18.01 -4.46 -12.66
N ILE A 562 -17.56 -5.33 -11.76
CA ILE A 562 -16.40 -6.21 -11.95
C ILE A 562 -16.85 -7.64 -11.76
N THR A 563 -16.50 -8.55 -12.71
CA THR A 563 -16.70 -9.99 -12.59
C THR A 563 -15.36 -10.69 -12.54
N LYS A 564 -15.20 -11.66 -11.61
CA LYS A 564 -14.00 -12.50 -11.46
C LYS A 564 -14.40 -13.96 -11.43
N PRO A 565 -14.01 -14.75 -12.45
CA PRO A 565 -14.19 -16.20 -12.43
C PRO A 565 -13.13 -16.89 -11.55
N SER A 566 -13.40 -18.13 -11.13
CA SER A 566 -12.45 -19.03 -10.46
C SER A 566 -12.82 -20.49 -10.67
N GLY A 567 -11.83 -21.39 -10.49
CA GLY A 567 -11.99 -22.81 -10.70
C GLY A 567 -12.80 -23.51 -9.60
N ALA A 568 -13.46 -24.61 -9.97
CA ALA A 568 -14.16 -25.48 -9.03
C ALA A 568 -14.34 -26.90 -9.61
N LEU A 569 -14.59 -27.87 -8.71
CA LEU A 569 -14.85 -29.25 -9.06
C LEU A 569 -16.35 -29.44 -9.36
N VAL A 570 -16.67 -29.80 -10.61
CA VAL A 570 -18.04 -30.07 -11.07
C VAL A 570 -18.10 -31.52 -11.55
N ASN A 571 -18.92 -32.34 -10.92
CA ASN A 571 -19.08 -33.78 -11.28
C ASN A 571 -17.74 -34.51 -11.43
N GLY A 572 -16.78 -34.23 -10.55
CA GLY A 572 -15.44 -34.82 -10.57
C GLY A 572 -14.46 -34.21 -11.55
N THR A 573 -14.85 -33.25 -12.37
CA THR A 573 -13.95 -32.53 -13.31
C THR A 573 -13.72 -31.12 -12.83
N PHE A 574 -12.46 -30.64 -12.81
CA PHE A 574 -12.10 -29.28 -12.37
C PHE A 574 -12.20 -28.32 -13.56
N VAL A 575 -13.06 -27.33 -13.44
CA VAL A 575 -13.39 -26.37 -14.50
C VAL A 575 -13.60 -24.96 -13.93
N ASP A 576 -13.67 -23.94 -14.79
CA ASP A 576 -14.07 -22.56 -14.46
C ASP A 576 -15.59 -22.52 -14.18
N ALA A 577 -15.98 -22.66 -12.92
CA ALA A 577 -17.39 -22.82 -12.53
C ALA A 577 -17.87 -21.87 -11.44
N ASN A 578 -16.97 -21.17 -10.75
CA ASN A 578 -17.33 -20.14 -9.78
C ASN A 578 -17.18 -18.73 -10.40
N GLU A 579 -18.00 -17.79 -9.92
CA GLU A 579 -17.91 -16.39 -10.31
C GLU A 579 -18.32 -15.48 -9.16
N GLN A 580 -17.51 -14.47 -8.88
CA GLN A 580 -17.87 -13.33 -8.03
C GLN A 580 -18.12 -12.11 -8.91
N ARG A 581 -19.24 -11.42 -8.66
CA ARG A 581 -19.61 -10.16 -9.32
C ARG A 581 -19.77 -9.06 -8.28
N ASN A 582 -19.03 -7.98 -8.41
CA ASN A 582 -19.13 -6.80 -7.58
C ASN A 582 -19.67 -5.63 -8.41
N ARG A 583 -20.78 -5.03 -7.96
CA ARG A 583 -21.37 -3.83 -8.52
C ARG A 583 -21.35 -2.73 -7.46
N GLY A 584 -21.05 -1.51 -7.85
CA GLY A 584 -21.00 -0.44 -6.87
C GLY A 584 -21.23 0.94 -7.45
N ILE A 585 -21.50 1.85 -6.52
CA ILE A 585 -21.53 3.30 -6.73
C ILE A 585 -20.52 3.89 -5.76
N GLU A 586 -19.64 4.74 -6.25
CA GLU A 586 -18.62 5.44 -5.47
C GLU A 586 -18.73 6.94 -5.68
N LEU A 587 -18.60 7.69 -4.59
CA LEU A 587 -18.39 9.12 -4.60
C LEU A 587 -17.11 9.42 -3.84
N ASP A 588 -16.17 10.09 -4.47
CA ASP A 588 -14.95 10.60 -3.85
C ASP A 588 -14.94 12.12 -3.95
N VAL A 589 -14.54 12.79 -2.87
CA VAL A 589 -14.50 14.26 -2.78
C VAL A 589 -13.22 14.67 -2.08
N VAL A 590 -12.47 15.59 -2.69
CA VAL A 590 -11.28 16.19 -2.09
C VAL A 590 -11.15 17.64 -2.53
N GLY A 591 -10.84 18.53 -1.60
CA GLY A 591 -10.63 19.94 -1.96
C GLY A 591 -10.73 20.91 -0.81
N SER A 592 -10.68 22.19 -1.14
CA SER A 592 -10.82 23.33 -0.23
C SER A 592 -11.95 24.25 -0.72
N PRO A 593 -13.20 23.99 -0.29
CA PRO A 593 -14.33 24.83 -0.72
C PRO A 593 -14.28 26.25 -0.14
N LEU A 594 -13.52 26.43 0.94
CA LEU A 594 -13.17 27.70 1.55
C LEU A 594 -11.68 27.74 1.83
N GLU A 595 -11.12 28.93 1.94
CA GLU A 595 -9.67 29.15 2.13
C GLU A 595 -9.11 28.40 3.35
N ASP A 596 -9.88 28.41 4.46
CA ASP A 596 -9.50 27.80 5.73
C ASP A 596 -10.08 26.38 5.93
N LEU A 597 -10.84 25.82 4.98
CA LEU A 597 -11.54 24.54 5.10
C LEU A 597 -11.08 23.55 4.05
N ARG A 598 -10.61 22.39 4.50
CA ARG A 598 -10.25 21.26 3.63
C ARG A 598 -11.15 20.06 3.93
N LEU A 599 -11.64 19.45 2.87
CA LEU A 599 -12.51 18.28 2.93
C LEU A 599 -11.86 17.12 2.17
N THR A 600 -11.91 15.95 2.76
CA THR A 600 -11.50 14.69 2.11
C THR A 600 -12.52 13.62 2.47
N GLY A 601 -12.88 12.77 1.54
CA GLY A 601 -13.76 11.66 1.90
C GLY A 601 -14.41 11.01 0.71
N GLY A 602 -15.18 9.97 1.00
CA GLY A 602 -15.92 9.23 0.01
C GLY A 602 -16.94 8.29 0.62
N VAL A 603 -17.75 7.76 -0.26
CA VAL A 603 -18.80 6.78 0.07
C VAL A 603 -18.80 5.70 -1.01
N MET A 604 -18.86 4.44 -0.60
CA MET A 604 -19.07 3.30 -1.51
C MET A 604 -20.30 2.50 -1.08
N LEU A 605 -21.22 2.31 -2.04
CA LEU A 605 -22.28 1.31 -1.97
C LEU A 605 -21.87 0.11 -2.82
N LEU A 606 -21.80 -1.09 -2.23
CA LEU A 606 -21.28 -2.28 -2.89
C LEU A 606 -22.26 -3.45 -2.80
N ASP A 607 -22.59 -4.03 -3.93
CA ASP A 607 -23.24 -5.31 -4.05
C ASP A 607 -22.27 -6.35 -4.59
N ALA A 608 -21.72 -7.18 -3.70
CA ALA A 608 -20.73 -8.22 -4.00
C ALA A 608 -21.38 -9.60 -3.85
N GLU A 609 -21.60 -10.29 -4.95
CA GLU A 609 -22.37 -11.52 -5.01
C GLU A 609 -21.54 -12.69 -5.59
N LEU A 610 -21.68 -13.87 -5.02
CA LEU A 610 -21.22 -15.13 -5.62
C LEU A 610 -22.27 -15.58 -6.63
N THR A 611 -22.17 -15.10 -7.87
CA THR A 611 -23.18 -15.34 -8.92
C THR A 611 -23.19 -16.77 -9.40
N LYS A 612 -22.03 -17.44 -9.34
CA LYS A 612 -21.88 -18.88 -9.54
C LYS A 612 -21.05 -19.47 -8.41
N SER A 613 -21.50 -20.57 -7.84
CA SER A 613 -20.75 -21.31 -6.83
C SER A 613 -21.18 -22.76 -6.81
N VAL A 614 -20.17 -23.65 -6.79
CA VAL A 614 -20.40 -25.10 -6.58
C VAL A 614 -20.56 -25.45 -5.11
N THR A 615 -20.23 -24.52 -4.18
CA THR A 615 -20.43 -24.72 -2.74
C THR A 615 -21.92 -24.68 -2.44
N PRO A 616 -22.53 -25.76 -1.89
CA PRO A 616 -23.95 -25.78 -1.56
C PRO A 616 -24.35 -24.59 -0.68
N GLY A 617 -25.40 -23.88 -1.08
CA GLY A 617 -25.93 -22.73 -0.33
C GLY A 617 -25.12 -21.43 -0.44
N ALA A 618 -24.05 -21.38 -1.25
CA ALA A 618 -23.24 -20.17 -1.42
C ALA A 618 -23.66 -19.33 -2.64
N GLN A 619 -24.26 -19.92 -3.67
CA GLN A 619 -24.72 -19.14 -4.83
C GLN A 619 -25.77 -18.12 -4.45
N GLY A 620 -25.64 -16.89 -4.96
CA GLY A 620 -26.49 -15.74 -4.61
C GLY A 620 -26.15 -15.12 -3.25
N LYS A 621 -25.16 -15.65 -2.53
CA LYS A 621 -24.71 -15.09 -1.26
C LYS A 621 -23.70 -13.97 -1.48
N ARG A 622 -23.58 -13.12 -0.46
CA ARG A 622 -22.58 -12.04 -0.44
C ARG A 622 -21.18 -12.63 -0.30
N ALA A 623 -20.26 -12.14 -1.09
CA ALA A 623 -18.85 -12.52 -1.01
C ALA A 623 -18.28 -12.19 0.39
N PRO A 624 -17.50 -13.11 1.01
CA PRO A 624 -16.87 -12.87 2.30
C PRO A 624 -15.99 -11.62 2.30
N GLY A 625 -15.90 -10.96 3.46
CA GLY A 625 -15.07 -9.78 3.61
C GLY A 625 -15.60 -8.52 2.92
N THR A 626 -16.80 -8.55 2.35
CA THR A 626 -17.37 -7.38 1.67
C THR A 626 -18.48 -6.72 2.51
N SER A 627 -18.46 -5.39 2.54
CA SER A 627 -19.48 -4.55 3.18
C SER A 627 -20.41 -3.95 2.13
N ARG A 628 -21.68 -3.74 2.45
CA ARG A 628 -22.64 -3.02 1.57
C ARG A 628 -22.39 -1.53 1.53
N PHE A 629 -21.92 -0.97 2.63
CA PHE A 629 -21.73 0.45 2.79
C PHE A 629 -20.42 0.72 3.48
N GLN A 630 -19.60 1.58 2.89
CA GLN A 630 -18.36 2.10 3.44
C GLN A 630 -18.36 3.61 3.26
N ALA A 631 -17.89 4.34 4.25
CA ALA A 631 -17.80 5.78 4.20
C ALA A 631 -16.58 6.26 4.98
N ASN A 632 -15.95 7.29 4.47
CA ASN A 632 -14.90 8.03 5.14
C ASN A 632 -15.14 9.52 4.91
N ALA A 633 -15.02 10.34 5.97
CA ALA A 633 -15.15 11.79 5.89
C ALA A 633 -14.13 12.44 6.80
N GLY A 634 -13.28 13.27 6.25
CA GLY A 634 -12.26 14.06 6.93
C GLY A 634 -12.47 15.55 6.71
N VAL A 635 -12.29 16.33 7.76
CA VAL A 635 -12.33 17.77 7.73
C VAL A 635 -11.09 18.34 8.44
N GLU A 636 -10.47 19.37 7.86
CA GLU A 636 -9.46 20.20 8.51
C GLU A 636 -9.91 21.65 8.41
N TYR A 637 -9.83 22.39 9.53
CA TYR A 637 -10.25 23.77 9.61
C TYR A 637 -9.19 24.63 10.32
N ASP A 638 -8.67 25.64 9.61
CA ASP A 638 -7.75 26.62 10.17
C ASP A 638 -8.56 27.67 10.92
N LEU A 639 -8.23 27.86 12.22
CA LEU A 639 -9.01 28.78 13.04
C LEU A 639 -8.78 30.24 12.64
N PRO A 640 -9.81 31.03 12.28
CA PRO A 640 -9.64 32.40 11.77
C PRO A 640 -8.94 33.36 12.76
N PHE A 641 -9.13 33.12 14.04
CA PHE A 641 -8.55 33.94 15.13
C PHE A 641 -7.16 33.43 15.58
N LEU A 642 -6.75 32.25 15.14
CA LEU A 642 -5.43 31.65 15.39
C LEU A 642 -5.03 30.79 14.17
N ARG A 643 -4.69 31.47 13.07
CA ARG A 643 -4.49 30.84 11.73
C ARG A 643 -3.42 29.76 11.69
N ASP A 644 -2.48 29.77 12.63
CA ASP A 644 -1.45 28.74 12.76
C ASP A 644 -1.98 27.43 13.39
N LEU A 645 -3.20 27.44 13.95
CA LEU A 645 -3.86 26.27 14.52
C LEU A 645 -4.92 25.72 13.59
N THR A 646 -4.70 24.50 13.16
CA THR A 646 -5.68 23.68 12.40
C THR A 646 -6.30 22.64 13.32
N LEU A 647 -7.61 22.52 13.32
CA LEU A 647 -8.33 21.39 13.94
C LEU A 647 -8.69 20.40 12.85
N ASN A 648 -8.66 19.10 13.16
CA ASN A 648 -9.08 18.07 12.24
C ASN A 648 -10.01 17.06 12.91
N ALA A 649 -10.93 16.49 12.12
CA ALA A 649 -11.75 15.36 12.52
C ALA A 649 -11.87 14.38 11.35
N ASN A 650 -11.98 13.09 11.65
CA ASN A 650 -12.21 12.05 10.67
C ASN A 650 -13.22 11.03 11.18
N VAL A 651 -14.11 10.57 10.31
CA VAL A 651 -15.10 9.52 10.61
C VAL A 651 -14.91 8.40 9.60
N THR A 652 -14.75 7.18 10.08
CA THR A 652 -14.67 5.98 9.23
C THR A 652 -15.78 5.02 9.60
N HIS A 653 -16.57 4.59 8.62
CA HIS A 653 -17.64 3.60 8.78
C HIS A 653 -17.46 2.41 7.85
N ASN A 654 -17.57 1.21 8.41
CA ASN A 654 -17.65 -0.03 7.65
C ASN A 654 -18.90 -0.81 8.08
N GLY A 655 -19.72 -1.20 7.10
CA GLY A 655 -20.91 -2.00 7.34
C GLY A 655 -20.58 -3.46 7.68
N LYS A 656 -21.63 -4.22 8.04
CA LYS A 656 -21.56 -5.66 8.32
C LYS A 656 -20.84 -6.43 7.23
N GLN A 657 -19.98 -7.42 7.61
CA GLN A 657 -19.24 -8.30 6.70
C GLN A 657 -19.51 -9.77 7.05
N ASN A 658 -19.63 -10.63 6.05
CA ASN A 658 -19.71 -12.07 6.26
C ASN A 658 -18.32 -12.69 6.30
N VAL A 659 -18.12 -13.69 7.16
CA VAL A 659 -16.85 -14.39 7.34
C VAL A 659 -16.70 -15.54 6.35
N ASN A 660 -17.80 -16.26 6.07
CA ASN A 660 -17.80 -17.44 5.21
C ASN A 660 -18.73 -17.28 4.00
N THR A 661 -18.54 -18.14 3.00
CA THR A 661 -19.26 -18.08 1.71
C THR A 661 -20.76 -18.36 1.81
N ILE A 662 -21.21 -19.12 2.81
CA ILE A 662 -22.62 -19.43 3.04
C ILE A 662 -23.33 -18.41 3.94
N ASN A 663 -22.59 -17.37 4.39
CA ASN A 663 -23.06 -16.25 5.19
C ASN A 663 -23.67 -16.62 6.56
N THR A 664 -23.20 -17.70 7.19
CA THR A 664 -23.63 -18.13 8.52
C THR A 664 -22.87 -17.46 9.66
N GLN A 665 -21.71 -16.90 9.37
CA GLN A 665 -20.89 -16.14 10.33
C GLN A 665 -20.65 -14.73 9.79
N SER A 666 -20.71 -13.74 10.67
CA SER A 666 -20.54 -12.33 10.27
C SER A 666 -20.02 -11.48 11.44
N ILE A 667 -19.33 -10.39 11.10
CA ILE A 667 -18.97 -9.33 12.03
C ILE A 667 -19.92 -8.15 11.86
N PRO A 668 -20.26 -7.43 12.96
CA PRO A 668 -21.12 -6.27 12.92
C PRO A 668 -20.47 -5.07 12.21
N SER A 669 -21.28 -4.06 11.89
CA SER A 669 -20.78 -2.76 11.42
C SER A 669 -20.09 -2.00 12.55
N TRP A 670 -19.16 -1.13 12.17
CA TRP A 670 -18.46 -0.27 13.10
C TRP A 670 -18.25 1.14 12.55
N THR A 671 -18.09 2.08 13.46
CA THR A 671 -17.75 3.48 13.16
C THR A 671 -16.73 3.93 14.18
N THR A 672 -15.65 4.55 13.72
CA THR A 672 -14.65 5.24 14.54
C THR A 672 -14.63 6.71 14.20
N VAL A 673 -14.25 7.51 15.18
CA VAL A 673 -14.07 8.96 15.04
C VAL A 673 -12.70 9.32 15.58
N ASP A 674 -11.95 10.08 14.81
CA ASP A 674 -10.65 10.59 15.18
C ASP A 674 -10.70 12.11 15.26
N PHE A 675 -9.95 12.71 16.20
CA PHE A 675 -9.79 14.14 16.33
C PHE A 675 -8.32 14.49 16.40
N GLY A 676 -7.98 15.67 15.90
CA GLY A 676 -6.60 16.14 16.00
C GLY A 676 -6.48 17.65 15.90
N ALA A 677 -5.27 18.09 16.20
CA ALA A 677 -4.85 19.49 16.11
C ALA A 677 -3.42 19.57 15.55
N ARG A 678 -3.16 20.58 14.72
CA ARG A 678 -1.85 20.91 14.18
C ARG A 678 -1.58 22.39 14.43
N TYR A 679 -0.46 22.68 15.08
CA TYR A 679 -0.03 24.04 15.34
C TYR A 679 1.33 24.31 14.67
N LYS A 680 1.38 25.32 13.82
CA LYS A 680 2.59 25.78 13.13
C LYS A 680 3.16 27.00 13.83
N THR A 681 4.45 27.04 14.04
CA THR A 681 5.13 28.18 14.65
C THR A 681 6.59 28.25 14.21
N ARG A 682 7.34 29.16 14.76
CA ARG A 682 8.81 29.24 14.59
C ARG A 682 9.49 29.24 15.96
N ILE A 683 10.41 28.31 16.16
CA ILE A 683 11.25 28.25 17.34
C ILE A 683 12.69 28.59 16.90
N TYR A 684 13.28 29.63 17.45
CA TYR A 684 14.60 30.13 17.01
C TYR A 684 14.72 30.31 15.50
N ASN A 685 13.68 30.86 14.85
CA ASN A 685 13.51 31.00 13.39
C ASN A 685 13.33 29.72 12.58
N ALA A 686 13.44 28.55 13.18
CA ALA A 686 13.16 27.29 12.54
C ALA A 686 11.64 27.04 12.47
N PRO A 687 11.04 26.82 11.29
CA PRO A 687 9.64 26.41 11.17
C PRO A 687 9.42 25.12 11.96
N THR A 688 8.45 25.16 12.85
CA THR A 688 8.16 24.05 13.76
C THR A 688 6.66 23.72 13.70
N THR A 689 6.35 22.45 13.54
CA THR A 689 4.97 21.96 13.49
C THR A 689 4.75 20.96 14.61
N PHE A 690 3.78 21.26 15.48
CA PHE A 690 3.26 20.32 16.49
C PHE A 690 1.99 19.65 15.97
N ARG A 691 1.83 18.34 16.24
CA ARG A 691 0.62 17.60 15.95
C ARG A 691 0.21 16.78 17.15
N ALA A 692 -1.09 16.71 17.39
CA ALA A 692 -1.70 15.87 18.42
C ALA A 692 -2.97 15.27 17.86
N ASP A 693 -3.07 13.94 17.85
CA ASP A 693 -4.23 13.21 17.34
C ASP A 693 -4.69 12.14 18.33
N VAL A 694 -5.98 11.92 18.36
CA VAL A 694 -6.67 10.86 19.11
C VAL A 694 -7.42 10.01 18.10
N LEU A 695 -6.91 8.82 17.82
CA LEU A 695 -7.57 7.85 16.93
C LEU A 695 -8.56 7.01 17.76
N ASN A 696 -9.69 6.61 17.15
CA ASN A 696 -10.76 5.91 17.84
C ASN A 696 -11.13 6.59 19.18
N ALA A 697 -11.43 7.88 19.15
CA ALA A 697 -11.56 8.75 20.32
C ALA A 697 -12.57 8.24 21.36
N PHE A 698 -13.59 7.50 20.92
CA PHE A 698 -14.63 6.92 21.77
C PHE A 698 -14.31 5.51 22.27
N ASP A 699 -13.08 5.02 22.03
CA ASP A 699 -12.58 3.72 22.50
C ASP A 699 -13.49 2.55 22.14
N ARG A 700 -13.97 2.53 20.91
CA ARG A 700 -14.87 1.48 20.45
C ARG A 700 -14.12 0.17 20.26
N ASN A 701 -14.59 -0.91 20.86
CA ASN A 701 -14.17 -2.27 20.59
C ASN A 701 -14.90 -2.79 19.34
N TYR A 702 -14.16 -3.32 18.37
CA TYR A 702 -14.73 -3.76 17.09
C TYR A 702 -13.86 -4.79 16.37
N TRP A 703 -14.48 -5.58 15.52
CA TRP A 703 -13.81 -6.39 14.52
C TRP A 703 -13.55 -5.54 13.28
N SER A 704 -12.30 -5.28 12.92
CA SER A 704 -11.95 -4.34 11.86
C SER A 704 -12.27 -4.86 10.46
N GLY A 705 -12.10 -6.17 10.22
CA GLY A 705 -12.36 -6.73 8.91
C GLY A 705 -12.12 -8.22 8.80
N VAL A 706 -12.64 -8.77 7.71
CA VAL A 706 -12.47 -10.18 7.32
C VAL A 706 -11.46 -10.25 6.20
N THR A 707 -10.46 -11.13 6.31
CA THR A 707 -9.46 -11.40 5.27
C THR A 707 -9.97 -12.41 4.23
N SER A 708 -9.28 -12.60 3.11
CA SER A 708 -9.62 -13.62 2.11
C SER A 708 -9.47 -15.05 2.64
N PHE A 709 -8.73 -15.22 3.73
CA PHE A 709 -8.58 -16.52 4.41
C PHE A 709 -9.70 -16.80 5.42
N SER A 710 -10.79 -16.03 5.39
CA SER A 710 -11.90 -16.11 6.36
C SER A 710 -11.44 -15.94 7.82
N THR A 711 -10.38 -15.20 8.05
CA THR A 711 -9.96 -14.77 9.38
C THR A 711 -10.41 -13.35 9.65
N VAL A 712 -10.57 -13.00 10.91
CA VAL A 712 -11.11 -11.73 11.37
C VAL A 712 -10.06 -11.01 12.20
N SER A 713 -9.82 -9.75 11.88
CA SER A 713 -8.87 -8.89 12.58
C SER A 713 -9.58 -8.05 13.64
N GLN A 714 -8.93 -7.88 14.79
CA GLN A 714 -9.39 -6.98 15.85
C GLN A 714 -9.11 -5.52 15.47
N GLY A 715 -10.00 -4.62 15.85
CA GLY A 715 -9.82 -3.18 15.67
C GLY A 715 -8.80 -2.59 16.63
N THR A 716 -8.24 -1.45 16.27
CA THR A 716 -7.26 -0.73 17.08
C THR A 716 -7.98 0.02 18.20
N PRO A 717 -7.52 -0.02 19.46
CA PRO A 717 -8.09 0.74 20.57
C PRO A 717 -7.86 2.24 20.40
N ARG A 718 -8.37 3.05 21.33
CA ARG A 718 -8.05 4.48 21.34
C ARG A 718 -6.54 4.68 21.43
N THR A 719 -6.01 5.48 20.50
CA THR A 719 -4.58 5.71 20.35
C THR A 719 -4.29 7.21 20.34
N LEU A 720 -3.39 7.65 21.22
CA LEU A 720 -2.89 9.01 21.25
C LEU A 720 -1.60 9.09 20.42
N MET A 721 -1.48 10.14 19.61
CA MET A 721 -0.28 10.41 18.81
C MET A 721 0.13 11.86 18.97
N LEU A 722 1.40 12.09 19.26
CA LEU A 722 2.00 13.41 19.36
C LEU A 722 3.22 13.47 18.45
N SER A 723 3.44 14.59 17.77
CA SER A 723 4.70 14.79 17.05
C SER A 723 5.11 16.26 17.01
N VAL A 724 6.43 16.44 16.87
CA VAL A 724 7.04 17.72 16.58
C VAL A 724 7.99 17.54 15.40
N ALA A 725 7.79 18.36 14.36
CA ALA A 725 8.66 18.44 13.19
C ALA A 725 9.32 19.82 13.15
N VAL A 726 10.63 19.84 12.96
CA VAL A 726 11.44 21.07 12.86
C VAL A 726 12.18 21.06 11.53
N ASP A 727 12.08 22.16 10.79
CA ASP A 727 12.76 22.38 9.51
C ASP A 727 13.95 23.33 9.72
N PHE A 728 15.15 22.94 9.21
CA PHE A 728 16.42 23.69 9.36
C PHE A 728 16.95 24.16 8.02
#